data_1cce3bb281bebc21d8deed06a4e40ccb
#
_entry.id   1cce3bb281bebc21d8deed06a4e40ccb
#
_cell.length_a   1.000
_cell.length_b   1.000
_cell.length_c   1.000
_cell.angle_alpha   90.00
_cell.angle_beta   90.00
_cell.angle_gamma   90.00
#
_symmetry.space_group_name_H-M   'P 1'
#
loop_
_entity.id
_entity.type
_entity.pdbx_description
1 polymer ?
#
loop_
_entity_poly.entity_id
_entity_poly.type
_entity_poly.pdbx_seq_one_letter_code
_entity_poly.pdbx_strand_id
1 'polypeptide(L)'
;MSFISKLFSKCDFLMLQEHWLYTSQFHLFDDICAHKTVLYNGISAMDPQVLRHGRPHGGCAILWRADLNYDVCKIDVTSSRLVCVSFNMKDGVKGLLFNLYMPTDDRCNGENLQIYQDVLAEVASICNAHNVQFVFIAGDFNTDMSRKSMFVDELKHFCNNELFTLCSNLDISSVDYTFESMANRSRSLIDHMLISNNCKDVVSAHFTIDDIENASDHLAVGTHVNIDCEYFNNSAEVNNVKRTAWYKANINDINLYKIELDNLLEKISLSNDCVMCRNFWCHEHTQEIEQLYKEIVNACISASKVIPSTGKGSCKQAVPGWKQYCESERKVAMYWHNAWKHEGRPRQGFLAEARRRSRMKYHRVVKKIKKHENVIRSERMVESITADGGRKFWKEAKALRGNKGRKSPDSVEGQSGNEPTANLFANKFSEIYNNVGYNRDEMNTIMSNCNVLLSGMSQDKFGECLVSIHEVENCIKNLKKGKADGNIGLFSDHIIHGTSKLFKLLTMLINSMIIHGVSPKDLLIGTIIPIPKHKRLSVSNSDNFRGICLQSVICKIIDLIILTKEGHRLQTSDLQFGFKPGVSASTAAAVVHETLDYYVSGKGGVYVLSLDATKAFDRVDYVKLFNLLIDRKVSPLYIRLIYSMYINQQLCVNFNNSTSQFFRVSNGVKQGGVLSPTLFSCYLDAVIKRLLKAKVGCYIGECYTGCVAYADDVILLSPSRQALCKQIDIIEKFAIEYSVKFNGSKSKLMYVSGSNINSCNQNCNILVANQVVPCVDNINYLGHTINCNRNESLVEDIKRDFIGKFNSVLSDFSCINSHLKQQLVERYCYSFYGSHFCDFRSKHMNKLNVAWRKSVRKTWKVPYKTHCCLIPFIADCVPVDTLLHQRYYKFFVTNLGNQNCTVSFIFQNSMHLHSRLGRNYSYIMQKYRSKDILTSWIENCCSTSIRQGCMIREVVDLRDSLNNSILSQEECKVLLEHLCTM
;
A
#
# COMPACT_ATOMS: atom_id res chain seq x y z
N MET A 1 22.93 -15.36 -3.42
CA MET A 1 21.53 -15.18 -3.93
C MET A 1 21.50 -14.47 -5.28
N SER A 2 22.24 -13.35 -5.53
CA SER A 2 22.15 -12.62 -6.82
C SER A 2 22.59 -13.46 -8.01
N PHE A 3 23.66 -14.24 -7.88
CA PHE A 3 24.13 -15.14 -8.92
C PHE A 3 23.14 -16.29 -9.19
N ILE A 4 22.66 -16.96 -8.14
CA ILE A 4 21.67 -18.05 -8.24
C ILE A 4 20.40 -17.56 -8.95
N SER A 5 19.89 -16.38 -8.58
CA SER A 5 18.73 -15.76 -9.21
C SER A 5 18.95 -15.42 -10.69
N LYS A 6 20.19 -15.03 -11.05
CA LYS A 6 20.59 -14.77 -12.43
C LYS A 6 20.63 -16.07 -13.25
N LEU A 7 21.12 -17.16 -12.67
CA LEU A 7 21.10 -18.48 -13.29
C LEU A 7 19.67 -18.97 -13.48
N PHE A 8 18.85 -18.95 -12.42
CA PHE A 8 17.47 -19.42 -12.46
C PHE A 8 16.60 -18.65 -13.47
N SER A 9 16.92 -17.39 -13.75
CA SER A 9 16.20 -16.62 -14.78
C SER A 9 16.46 -17.11 -16.21
N LYS A 10 17.52 -17.91 -16.43
CA LYS A 10 18.00 -18.35 -17.75
C LYS A 10 17.88 -19.86 -17.98
N CYS A 11 17.46 -20.62 -16.96
CA CYS A 11 17.31 -22.08 -17.08
C CYS A 11 15.90 -22.52 -16.67
N ASP A 12 15.51 -23.69 -17.11
CA ASP A 12 14.24 -24.33 -16.76
C ASP A 12 14.36 -25.05 -15.42
N PHE A 13 15.46 -25.74 -15.22
CA PHE A 13 15.81 -26.41 -13.97
C PHE A 13 17.14 -25.89 -13.44
N LEU A 14 17.23 -25.68 -12.14
CA LEU A 14 18.46 -25.31 -11.45
C LEU A 14 18.72 -26.29 -10.32
N MET A 15 19.90 -26.87 -10.33
CA MET A 15 20.36 -27.83 -9.33
C MET A 15 21.35 -27.15 -8.39
N LEU A 16 21.13 -27.31 -7.10
CA LEU A 16 21.98 -26.75 -6.05
C LEU A 16 22.54 -27.87 -5.16
N GLN A 17 23.84 -27.83 -4.94
CA GLN A 17 24.54 -28.67 -3.98
C GLN A 17 25.07 -27.77 -2.87
N GLU A 18 25.25 -28.30 -1.67
CA GLU A 18 25.75 -27.58 -0.49
C GLU A 18 24.97 -26.28 -0.19
N HIS A 19 23.64 -26.31 -0.23
CA HIS A 19 22.83 -25.14 0.06
C HIS A 19 22.80 -24.77 1.57
N TRP A 20 23.21 -25.68 2.46
CA TRP A 20 23.35 -25.47 3.93
C TRP A 20 22.07 -25.02 4.64
N LEU A 21 20.92 -25.37 4.12
CA LEU A 21 19.62 -25.03 4.69
C LEU A 21 19.04 -26.21 5.47
N TYR A 22 18.42 -25.93 6.61
CA TYR A 22 17.52 -26.86 7.26
C TYR A 22 16.21 -26.97 6.47
N THR A 23 15.49 -28.07 6.61
CA THR A 23 14.18 -28.27 5.95
C THR A 23 13.19 -27.13 6.27
N SER A 24 13.21 -26.61 7.51
CA SER A 24 12.40 -25.46 7.93
C SER A 24 12.75 -24.14 7.24
N GLN A 25 13.90 -24.05 6.57
CA GLN A 25 14.39 -22.87 5.87
C GLN A 25 14.19 -22.93 4.34
N PHE A 26 13.59 -23.98 3.80
CA PHE A 26 13.38 -24.15 2.35
C PHE A 26 12.49 -23.07 1.74
N HIS A 27 11.69 -22.37 2.55
CA HIS A 27 10.97 -21.17 2.10
C HIS A 27 11.90 -20.07 1.52
N LEU A 28 13.21 -20.12 1.81
CA LEU A 28 14.20 -19.21 1.21
C LEU A 28 14.40 -19.48 -0.28
N PHE A 29 14.02 -20.64 -0.79
CA PHE A 29 14.02 -20.91 -2.24
C PHE A 29 12.93 -20.09 -2.96
N ASP A 30 11.81 -19.77 -2.31
CA ASP A 30 10.76 -18.90 -2.87
C ASP A 30 11.30 -17.49 -3.18
N ASP A 31 12.31 -17.05 -2.45
CA ASP A 31 12.93 -15.72 -2.59
C ASP A 31 13.99 -15.66 -3.71
N ILE A 32 14.35 -16.78 -4.33
CA ILE A 32 15.37 -16.85 -5.39
C ILE A 32 14.91 -16.07 -6.63
N CYS A 33 13.62 -16.11 -6.96
CA CYS A 33 13.09 -15.40 -8.11
C CYS A 33 11.82 -14.63 -7.72
N ALA A 34 11.93 -13.31 -7.67
CA ALA A 34 10.80 -12.45 -7.26
C ALA A 34 9.66 -12.36 -8.31
N HIS A 35 9.85 -12.92 -9.53
CA HIS A 35 8.89 -12.77 -10.65
C HIS A 35 8.27 -14.08 -11.10
N LYS A 36 8.84 -15.19 -10.70
CA LYS A 36 8.36 -16.50 -11.09
C LYS A 36 8.14 -17.31 -9.81
N THR A 37 7.06 -18.03 -9.75
CA THR A 37 6.86 -19.00 -8.68
C THR A 37 7.92 -20.09 -8.86
N VAL A 38 8.74 -20.26 -7.82
CA VAL A 38 9.77 -21.28 -7.75
C VAL A 38 9.14 -22.51 -7.11
N LEU A 39 9.17 -23.62 -7.84
CA LEU A 39 8.86 -24.93 -7.28
C LEU A 39 10.17 -25.63 -6.99
N TYR A 40 10.23 -26.46 -5.97
CA TYR A 40 11.45 -27.15 -5.58
C TYR A 40 11.20 -28.53 -4.95
N ASN A 41 12.18 -29.39 -5.14
CA ASN A 41 12.38 -30.57 -4.32
C ASN A 41 13.77 -30.45 -3.68
N GLY A 42 13.87 -30.62 -2.36
CA GLY A 42 15.13 -30.44 -1.65
C GLY A 42 15.24 -31.33 -0.43
N ILE A 43 16.46 -31.69 -0.11
CA ILE A 43 16.81 -32.47 1.07
C ILE A 43 17.89 -31.76 1.87
N SER A 44 17.74 -31.75 3.19
CA SER A 44 18.76 -31.23 4.11
C SER A 44 19.65 -32.39 4.59
N ALA A 45 20.96 -32.18 4.58
CA ALA A 45 21.89 -33.11 5.21
C ALA A 45 22.01 -32.94 6.73
N MET A 46 21.30 -31.92 7.30
CA MET A 46 21.39 -31.56 8.71
C MET A 46 20.14 -32.00 9.46
N ASP A 47 20.38 -32.71 10.59
CA ASP A 47 19.33 -33.05 11.51
C ASP A 47 19.00 -31.87 12.44
N PRO A 48 17.75 -31.34 12.44
CA PRO A 48 17.37 -30.21 13.29
C PRO A 48 17.34 -30.53 14.79
N GLN A 49 17.36 -31.80 15.17
CA GLN A 49 17.34 -32.22 16.56
C GLN A 49 18.73 -32.34 17.22
N VAL A 50 19.79 -32.30 16.42
CA VAL A 50 21.16 -32.40 16.89
C VAL A 50 21.80 -31.01 17.04
N LEU A 51 22.20 -30.67 18.29
CA LEU A 51 23.04 -29.47 18.53
C LEU A 51 24.41 -29.70 17.92
N ARG A 52 24.72 -28.92 16.88
CA ARG A 52 25.98 -29.05 16.15
C ARG A 52 26.97 -27.97 16.54
N HIS A 53 28.20 -28.40 16.77
CA HIS A 53 29.38 -27.55 16.82
C HIS A 53 30.03 -27.58 15.43
N GLY A 54 30.01 -26.46 14.68
CA GLY A 54 30.67 -26.35 13.38
C GLY A 54 29.85 -25.64 12.30
N ARG A 55 30.40 -25.63 11.07
CA ARG A 55 29.74 -25.03 9.92
C ARG A 55 28.59 -25.93 9.40
N PRO A 56 27.48 -25.31 8.89
CA PRO A 56 26.48 -26.06 8.13
C PRO A 56 27.14 -26.78 6.95
N HIS A 57 26.63 -27.95 6.55
CA HIS A 57 27.18 -28.73 5.46
C HIS A 57 26.09 -29.44 4.66
N GLY A 58 26.38 -29.74 3.40
CA GLY A 58 25.57 -30.57 2.52
C GLY A 58 24.22 -29.95 2.15
N GLY A 59 23.31 -30.80 1.71
CA GLY A 59 22.00 -30.45 1.19
C GLY A 59 21.97 -30.35 -0.33
N CYS A 60 20.95 -30.96 -0.97
CA CYS A 60 20.70 -30.93 -2.41
C CYS A 60 19.31 -30.36 -2.68
N ALA A 61 19.14 -29.59 -3.77
CA ALA A 61 17.84 -29.15 -4.22
C ALA A 61 17.76 -29.05 -5.74
N ILE A 62 16.61 -29.39 -6.31
CA ILE A 62 16.23 -29.11 -7.69
C ILE A 62 15.13 -28.06 -7.65
N LEU A 63 15.33 -26.96 -8.37
CA LEU A 63 14.38 -25.87 -8.48
C LEU A 63 13.91 -25.75 -9.92
N TRP A 64 12.63 -25.49 -10.12
CA TRP A 64 12.07 -25.26 -11.46
C TRP A 64 11.00 -24.17 -11.42
N ARG A 65 10.66 -23.64 -12.59
CA ARG A 65 9.67 -22.60 -12.74
C ARG A 65 8.27 -23.19 -12.83
N ALA A 66 7.31 -22.61 -12.14
CA ALA A 66 5.91 -23.03 -12.21
C ALA A 66 5.23 -22.74 -13.57
N ASP A 67 5.88 -21.95 -14.44
CA ASP A 67 5.38 -21.60 -15.78
C ASP A 67 5.92 -22.55 -16.88
N LEU A 68 6.59 -23.63 -16.49
CA LEU A 68 6.99 -24.68 -17.45
C LEU A 68 5.77 -25.46 -17.92
N ASN A 69 5.79 -25.84 -19.18
CA ASN A 69 4.76 -26.69 -19.79
C ASN A 69 4.94 -28.19 -19.47
N TYR A 70 5.59 -28.50 -18.34
CA TYR A 70 5.86 -29.86 -17.88
C TYR A 70 5.15 -30.13 -16.56
N ASP A 71 4.61 -31.31 -16.42
CA ASP A 71 4.23 -31.84 -15.11
C ASP A 71 5.46 -32.38 -14.41
N VAL A 72 5.89 -31.71 -13.32
CA VAL A 72 7.05 -32.13 -12.55
C VAL A 72 6.58 -32.70 -11.22
N CYS A 73 6.91 -33.98 -10.97
CA CYS A 73 6.57 -34.66 -9.74
C CYS A 73 7.82 -34.98 -8.92
N LYS A 74 7.73 -34.82 -7.60
CA LYS A 74 8.80 -35.23 -6.69
C LYS A 74 8.85 -36.75 -6.58
N ILE A 75 10.07 -37.29 -6.53
CA ILE A 75 10.31 -38.71 -6.25
C ILE A 75 10.97 -38.80 -4.88
N ASP A 76 10.43 -39.65 -4.04
CA ASP A 76 10.97 -39.91 -2.69
C ASP A 76 12.28 -40.71 -2.80
N VAL A 77 13.27 -40.27 -2.03
CA VAL A 77 14.61 -40.86 -1.98
C VAL A 77 15.02 -41.15 -0.54
N THR A 78 15.87 -42.10 -0.33
CA THR A 78 16.32 -42.49 1.01
C THR A 78 17.61 -41.79 1.43
N SER A 79 18.46 -41.47 0.45
CA SER A 79 19.74 -40.82 0.70
C SER A 79 19.59 -39.31 0.92
N SER A 80 20.27 -38.74 1.93
CA SER A 80 20.38 -37.30 2.15
C SER A 80 21.30 -36.60 1.16
N ARG A 81 21.88 -37.32 0.20
CA ARG A 81 22.81 -36.83 -0.82
C ARG A 81 22.24 -36.83 -2.23
N LEU A 82 20.96 -37.17 -2.36
CA LEU A 82 20.25 -37.32 -3.64
C LEU A 82 18.91 -36.60 -3.60
N VAL A 83 18.54 -35.97 -4.69
CA VAL A 83 17.19 -35.48 -4.96
C VAL A 83 16.79 -35.86 -6.36
N CYS A 84 15.57 -36.35 -6.54
CA CYS A 84 15.04 -36.73 -7.84
C CYS A 84 13.67 -36.10 -8.10
N VAL A 85 13.43 -35.73 -9.37
CA VAL A 85 12.12 -35.36 -9.89
C VAL A 85 11.87 -36.06 -11.20
N SER A 86 10.64 -36.48 -11.47
CA SER A 86 10.19 -36.87 -12.80
C SER A 86 9.53 -35.68 -13.51
N PHE A 87 9.71 -35.58 -14.80
CA PHE A 87 9.00 -34.61 -15.63
C PHE A 87 8.26 -35.32 -16.75
N ASN A 88 7.02 -34.87 -17.02
CA ASN A 88 6.21 -35.33 -18.12
C ASN A 88 5.88 -34.13 -19.04
N MET A 89 6.21 -34.26 -20.30
CA MET A 89 5.85 -33.30 -21.32
C MET A 89 4.44 -33.60 -21.87
N LYS A 90 3.76 -32.62 -22.42
CA LYS A 90 2.41 -32.79 -22.98
C LYS A 90 2.30 -33.82 -24.08
N ASP A 91 3.40 -34.06 -24.77
CA ASP A 91 3.50 -35.04 -25.86
C ASP A 91 3.78 -36.46 -25.38
N GLY A 92 3.67 -36.73 -24.09
CA GLY A 92 3.86 -38.06 -23.51
C GLY A 92 5.34 -38.43 -23.27
N VAL A 93 6.28 -37.54 -23.52
CA VAL A 93 7.70 -37.72 -23.22
C VAL A 93 7.92 -37.68 -21.72
N LYS A 94 8.58 -38.68 -21.16
CA LYS A 94 8.85 -38.78 -19.71
C LYS A 94 10.35 -38.83 -19.46
N GLY A 95 10.78 -38.15 -18.40
CA GLY A 95 12.18 -38.17 -17.98
C GLY A 95 12.37 -38.10 -16.48
N LEU A 96 13.58 -38.40 -16.04
CA LEU A 96 14.06 -38.22 -14.67
C LEU A 96 15.21 -37.24 -14.61
N LEU A 97 15.23 -36.46 -13.58
CA LEU A 97 16.28 -35.50 -13.27
C LEU A 97 16.79 -35.72 -11.85
N PHE A 98 18.07 -36.02 -11.73
CA PHE A 98 18.74 -36.27 -10.46
C PHE A 98 19.74 -35.18 -10.14
N ASN A 99 19.82 -34.79 -8.88
CA ASN A 99 20.85 -33.91 -8.34
C ASN A 99 21.58 -34.60 -7.19
N LEU A 100 22.90 -34.75 -7.33
CA LEU A 100 23.75 -35.51 -6.42
C LEU A 100 24.78 -34.59 -5.73
N TYR A 101 25.11 -34.95 -4.50
CA TYR A 101 26.28 -34.45 -3.78
C TYR A 101 27.02 -35.60 -3.15
N MET A 102 28.06 -36.09 -3.86
CA MET A 102 28.79 -37.28 -3.49
C MET A 102 29.86 -37.03 -2.42
N PRO A 103 30.25 -38.04 -1.63
CA PRO A 103 31.32 -37.92 -0.66
C PRO A 103 32.67 -37.67 -1.31
N THR A 104 33.57 -37.02 -0.60
CA THR A 104 34.97 -36.81 -1.05
C THR A 104 35.80 -38.08 -0.85
N ASP A 105 36.76 -38.31 -1.75
CA ASP A 105 37.74 -39.37 -1.66
C ASP A 105 38.79 -39.06 -0.57
N ASP A 106 38.61 -39.57 0.60
CA ASP A 106 39.47 -39.36 1.78
C ASP A 106 40.68 -40.32 1.89
N ARG A 107 40.81 -41.23 0.91
CA ARG A 107 41.88 -42.24 0.81
C ARG A 107 42.14 -43.14 2.06
N CYS A 108 41.34 -42.93 3.11
CA CYS A 108 41.60 -43.52 4.41
C CYS A 108 40.48 -44.41 4.94
N ASN A 109 39.24 -44.21 4.50
CA ASN A 109 38.06 -44.90 5.03
C ASN A 109 37.21 -45.48 3.89
N GLY A 110 37.01 -46.79 3.85
CA GLY A 110 36.05 -47.44 2.94
C GLY A 110 34.60 -47.03 3.12
N GLU A 111 34.28 -46.26 4.18
CA GLU A 111 32.93 -45.75 4.48
C GLU A 111 32.43 -44.77 3.42
N ASN A 112 33.26 -43.84 2.97
CA ASN A 112 32.87 -42.90 1.90
C ASN A 112 32.67 -43.61 0.57
N LEU A 113 33.45 -44.65 0.26
CA LEU A 113 33.27 -45.48 -0.93
C LEU A 113 31.94 -46.27 -0.86
N GLN A 114 31.58 -46.81 0.29
CA GLN A 114 30.30 -47.51 0.46
C GLN A 114 29.12 -46.50 0.26
N ILE A 115 29.19 -45.32 0.84
CA ILE A 115 28.17 -44.27 0.63
C ILE A 115 28.07 -43.91 -0.85
N TYR A 116 29.19 -43.83 -1.56
CA TYR A 116 29.23 -43.54 -2.98
C TYR A 116 28.49 -44.61 -3.79
N GLN A 117 28.77 -45.88 -3.51
CA GLN A 117 28.11 -47.03 -4.13
C GLN A 117 26.61 -47.06 -3.81
N ASP A 118 26.21 -46.80 -2.55
CA ASP A 118 24.83 -46.83 -2.12
C ASP A 118 23.98 -45.75 -2.85
N VAL A 119 24.55 -44.55 -3.06
CA VAL A 119 23.86 -43.47 -3.79
C VAL A 119 23.70 -43.81 -5.28
N LEU A 120 24.74 -44.39 -5.92
CA LEU A 120 24.62 -44.82 -7.31
C LEU A 120 23.64 -46.00 -7.47
N ALA A 121 23.60 -46.95 -6.51
CA ALA A 121 22.65 -48.04 -6.50
C ALA A 121 21.21 -47.56 -6.36
N GLU A 122 20.98 -46.52 -5.55
CA GLU A 122 19.65 -45.89 -5.40
C GLU A 122 19.22 -45.21 -6.71
N VAL A 123 20.11 -44.51 -7.38
CA VAL A 123 19.85 -43.94 -8.71
C VAL A 123 19.45 -45.00 -9.72
N ALA A 124 20.20 -46.12 -9.80
CA ALA A 124 19.89 -47.24 -10.70
C ALA A 124 18.51 -47.86 -10.34
N SER A 125 18.22 -48.05 -9.08
CA SER A 125 16.93 -48.58 -8.61
C SER A 125 15.76 -47.68 -9.07
N ILE A 126 15.87 -46.37 -8.92
CA ILE A 126 14.84 -45.41 -9.35
C ILE A 126 14.68 -45.40 -10.88
N CYS A 127 15.78 -45.45 -11.62
CA CYS A 127 15.75 -45.56 -13.10
C CYS A 127 15.00 -46.82 -13.54
N ASN A 128 15.29 -47.97 -12.91
CA ASN A 128 14.66 -49.25 -13.23
C ASN A 128 13.18 -49.32 -12.82
N ALA A 129 12.76 -48.56 -11.77
CA ALA A 129 11.36 -48.49 -11.31
C ALA A 129 10.48 -47.64 -12.23
N HIS A 130 11.05 -46.74 -12.99
CA HIS A 130 10.32 -45.78 -13.82
C HIS A 130 10.64 -46.02 -15.31
N ASN A 131 9.60 -46.28 -16.11
CA ASN A 131 9.73 -46.42 -17.56
C ASN A 131 9.80 -45.05 -18.19
N VAL A 132 10.99 -44.47 -18.35
CA VAL A 132 11.25 -43.12 -18.85
C VAL A 132 12.14 -43.13 -20.09
N GLN A 133 11.98 -42.14 -20.94
CA GLN A 133 12.74 -41.99 -22.17
C GLN A 133 14.08 -41.30 -21.94
N PHE A 134 14.14 -40.35 -21.03
CA PHE A 134 15.30 -39.50 -20.78
C PHE A 134 15.70 -39.53 -19.30
N VAL A 135 16.99 -39.69 -19.04
CA VAL A 135 17.56 -39.60 -17.70
C VAL A 135 18.74 -38.64 -17.69
N PHE A 136 18.69 -37.69 -16.79
CA PHE A 136 19.74 -36.70 -16.56
C PHE A 136 20.17 -36.76 -15.11
N ILE A 137 21.48 -36.98 -14.88
CA ILE A 137 22.07 -37.03 -13.54
C ILE A 137 23.14 -35.94 -13.45
N ALA A 138 22.97 -34.95 -12.63
CA ALA A 138 23.95 -33.89 -12.45
C ALA A 138 24.29 -33.68 -10.99
N GLY A 139 25.44 -33.08 -10.73
CA GLY A 139 25.86 -32.74 -9.37
C GLY A 139 27.36 -32.70 -9.18
N ASP A 140 27.74 -32.51 -7.90
CA ASP A 140 29.13 -32.63 -7.48
C ASP A 140 29.44 -34.10 -7.12
N PHE A 141 30.18 -34.74 -8.00
CA PHE A 141 30.58 -36.13 -7.82
C PHE A 141 31.85 -36.25 -6.97
N ASN A 142 32.51 -35.15 -6.65
CA ASN A 142 33.79 -35.14 -5.95
C ASN A 142 34.87 -36.08 -6.60
N THR A 143 34.68 -36.43 -7.86
CA THR A 143 35.44 -37.42 -8.59
C THR A 143 35.98 -36.82 -9.90
N ASP A 144 37.30 -36.70 -10.03
CA ASP A 144 37.97 -36.23 -11.23
C ASP A 144 38.38 -37.44 -12.08
N MET A 145 37.74 -37.59 -13.25
CA MET A 145 37.95 -38.75 -14.16
C MET A 145 39.36 -38.88 -14.69
N SER A 146 40.16 -37.82 -14.58
CA SER A 146 41.59 -37.84 -14.98
C SER A 146 42.52 -38.46 -13.94
N ARG A 147 42.03 -38.72 -12.72
CA ARG A 147 42.79 -39.27 -11.60
C ARG A 147 42.59 -40.77 -11.48
N LYS A 148 43.51 -41.45 -10.83
CA LYS A 148 43.36 -42.88 -10.48
C LYS A 148 42.81 -42.95 -9.04
N SER A 149 41.56 -43.40 -8.88
CA SER A 149 40.95 -43.66 -7.57
C SER A 149 39.81 -44.66 -7.69
N MET A 150 39.49 -45.32 -6.58
CA MET A 150 38.38 -46.28 -6.52
C MET A 150 37.02 -45.64 -6.88
N PHE A 151 36.83 -44.35 -6.58
CA PHE A 151 35.63 -43.59 -6.95
C PHE A 151 35.49 -43.45 -8.46
N VAL A 152 36.62 -43.27 -9.18
CA VAL A 152 36.63 -43.20 -10.64
C VAL A 152 36.28 -44.56 -11.27
N ASP A 153 36.78 -45.63 -10.66
CA ASP A 153 36.48 -46.99 -11.14
C ASP A 153 35.01 -47.33 -10.93
N GLU A 154 34.44 -46.99 -9.80
CA GLU A 154 33.00 -47.14 -9.48
C GLU A 154 32.13 -46.35 -10.44
N LEU A 155 32.47 -45.06 -10.67
CA LEU A 155 31.71 -44.20 -11.61
C LEU A 155 31.75 -44.74 -13.02
N LYS A 156 32.91 -45.20 -13.49
CA LYS A 156 33.06 -45.88 -14.80
C LYS A 156 32.22 -47.17 -14.88
N HIS A 157 32.25 -47.98 -13.81
CA HIS A 157 31.48 -49.21 -13.73
C HIS A 157 29.98 -48.92 -13.81
N PHE A 158 29.50 -47.94 -13.05
CA PHE A 158 28.12 -47.48 -13.08
C PHE A 158 27.71 -46.98 -14.48
N CYS A 159 28.52 -46.10 -15.12
CA CYS A 159 28.22 -45.57 -16.44
C CYS A 159 28.13 -46.69 -17.51
N ASN A 160 29.00 -47.70 -17.41
CA ASN A 160 29.01 -48.81 -18.38
C ASN A 160 27.81 -49.75 -18.18
N ASN A 161 27.46 -50.06 -16.94
CA ASN A 161 26.38 -51.00 -16.63
C ASN A 161 25.01 -50.41 -16.91
N GLU A 162 24.79 -49.15 -16.52
CA GLU A 162 23.50 -48.47 -16.64
C GLU A 162 23.38 -47.66 -17.96
N LEU A 163 24.35 -47.78 -18.86
CA LEU A 163 24.37 -47.12 -20.19
C LEU A 163 24.28 -45.60 -20.11
N PHE A 164 25.03 -44.97 -19.21
CA PHE A 164 25.20 -43.54 -19.13
C PHE A 164 26.46 -43.03 -19.80
N THR A 165 26.40 -41.79 -20.33
CA THR A 165 27.52 -41.06 -20.89
C THR A 165 27.75 -39.75 -20.15
N LEU A 166 29.01 -39.43 -19.85
CA LEU A 166 29.42 -38.14 -19.30
C LEU A 166 29.30 -37.06 -20.40
N CYS A 167 28.59 -35.96 -20.13
CA CYS A 167 28.49 -34.84 -21.09
C CYS A 167 29.84 -34.20 -21.38
N SER A 168 30.79 -34.26 -20.45
CA SER A 168 32.16 -33.78 -20.66
C SER A 168 32.94 -34.57 -21.74
N ASN A 169 32.49 -35.76 -22.10
CA ASN A 169 33.11 -36.63 -23.14
C ASN A 169 32.49 -36.40 -24.54
N LEU A 170 31.48 -35.54 -24.66
CA LEU A 170 30.85 -35.20 -25.94
C LEU A 170 31.62 -34.06 -26.62
N ASP A 171 31.72 -34.12 -27.96
CA ASP A 171 32.45 -33.12 -28.78
C ASP A 171 31.93 -31.69 -28.59
N ILE A 172 30.67 -31.56 -28.20
CA ILE A 172 29.99 -30.28 -27.91
C ILE A 172 30.36 -29.67 -26.54
N SER A 173 31.15 -30.35 -25.73
CA SER A 173 31.51 -29.89 -24.38
C SER A 173 32.68 -28.92 -24.43
N SER A 174 32.52 -27.76 -23.78
CA SER A 174 33.56 -26.76 -23.54
C SER A 174 33.98 -26.67 -22.07
N VAL A 175 33.74 -27.72 -21.28
CA VAL A 175 34.04 -27.78 -19.86
C VAL A 175 35.44 -28.32 -19.63
N ASP A 176 36.36 -27.46 -19.15
CA ASP A 176 37.75 -27.84 -18.82
C ASP A 176 37.92 -28.21 -17.34
N TYR A 177 37.29 -27.43 -16.45
CA TYR A 177 37.35 -27.65 -15.01
C TYR A 177 36.12 -27.02 -14.35
N THR A 178 35.75 -27.52 -13.19
CA THR A 178 34.62 -26.98 -12.42
C THR A 178 35.01 -26.45 -11.06
N PHE A 179 36.11 -26.93 -10.48
CA PHE A 179 36.62 -26.53 -9.17
C PHE A 179 38.03 -25.93 -9.28
N GLU A 180 38.27 -24.81 -8.56
CA GLU A 180 39.61 -24.20 -8.42
C GLU A 180 39.94 -23.98 -6.96
N SER A 181 40.90 -24.72 -6.40
CA SER A 181 41.35 -24.58 -5.02
C SER A 181 41.99 -23.23 -4.78
N MET A 182 41.50 -22.48 -3.78
CA MET A 182 42.08 -21.21 -3.36
C MET A 182 43.45 -21.35 -2.69
N ALA A 183 43.79 -22.50 -2.11
CA ALA A 183 45.00 -22.74 -1.35
C ALA A 183 46.19 -23.10 -2.26
N ASN A 184 46.04 -24.04 -3.15
CA ASN A 184 47.13 -24.64 -3.97
C ASN A 184 46.96 -24.41 -5.48
N ARG A 185 45.90 -23.69 -5.89
CA ARG A 185 45.61 -23.36 -7.28
C ARG A 185 45.39 -24.57 -8.22
N SER A 186 45.13 -25.72 -7.65
CA SER A 186 44.81 -26.92 -8.45
C SER A 186 43.41 -26.79 -9.04
N ARG A 187 43.24 -27.26 -10.28
CA ARG A 187 41.95 -27.35 -10.96
C ARG A 187 41.54 -28.77 -11.07
N SER A 188 40.25 -29.03 -10.97
CA SER A 188 39.65 -30.36 -11.04
C SER A 188 38.32 -30.30 -11.77
N LEU A 189 37.98 -31.33 -12.51
CA LEU A 189 36.63 -31.53 -13.06
C LEU A 189 35.92 -32.56 -12.21
N ILE A 190 35.13 -32.10 -11.26
CA ILE A 190 34.43 -32.90 -10.25
C ILE A 190 32.91 -32.75 -10.26
N ASP A 191 32.41 -31.71 -10.92
CA ASP A 191 30.98 -31.56 -11.18
C ASP A 191 30.68 -32.13 -12.56
N HIS A 192 29.82 -33.15 -12.60
CA HIS A 192 29.52 -33.88 -13.83
C HIS A 192 28.04 -33.83 -14.16
N MET A 193 27.74 -34.05 -15.43
CA MET A 193 26.43 -34.39 -15.93
C MET A 193 26.47 -35.67 -16.70
N LEU A 194 25.74 -36.67 -16.27
CA LEU A 194 25.55 -37.93 -16.94
C LEU A 194 24.19 -37.94 -17.65
N ILE A 195 24.16 -38.52 -18.82
CA ILE A 195 22.93 -38.67 -19.63
C ILE A 195 22.77 -40.12 -20.06
N SER A 196 21.54 -40.63 -20.13
CA SER A 196 21.29 -41.92 -20.75
C SER A 196 21.70 -41.88 -22.24
N ASN A 197 22.16 -42.99 -22.75
CA ASN A 197 22.76 -43.01 -24.12
C ASN A 197 21.84 -42.56 -25.23
N ASN A 198 20.51 -42.69 -25.05
CA ASN A 198 19.49 -42.19 -25.95
C ASN A 198 19.31 -40.66 -25.89
N CYS A 199 19.99 -39.97 -24.95
CA CYS A 199 19.96 -38.52 -24.83
C CYS A 199 21.12 -37.82 -25.58
N LYS A 200 22.04 -38.54 -26.19
CA LYS A 200 23.23 -37.94 -26.78
C LYS A 200 22.91 -36.94 -27.89
N ASP A 201 21.93 -37.23 -28.70
CA ASP A 201 21.56 -36.43 -29.86
C ASP A 201 20.74 -35.19 -29.49
N VAL A 202 20.13 -35.18 -28.32
CA VAL A 202 19.33 -34.05 -27.85
C VAL A 202 20.14 -33.01 -27.06
N VAL A 203 21.38 -33.32 -26.66
CA VAL A 203 22.25 -32.34 -26.00
C VAL A 203 22.94 -31.48 -27.04
N SER A 204 22.73 -30.19 -27.03
CA SER A 204 23.27 -29.25 -28.01
C SER A 204 24.46 -28.43 -27.51
N ALA A 205 24.65 -28.30 -26.20
CA ALA A 205 25.79 -27.62 -25.61
C ALA A 205 26.01 -28.02 -24.15
N HIS A 206 27.27 -28.11 -23.72
CA HIS A 206 27.70 -28.36 -22.35
C HIS A 206 28.86 -27.43 -22.02
N PHE A 207 28.69 -26.52 -21.01
CA PHE A 207 29.61 -25.41 -20.78
C PHE A 207 29.66 -24.97 -19.30
N THR A 208 30.75 -24.29 -18.93
CA THR A 208 30.86 -23.65 -17.61
C THR A 208 30.48 -22.17 -17.66
N ILE A 209 29.87 -21.68 -16.56
CA ILE A 209 29.50 -20.30 -16.38
C ILE A 209 30.44 -19.68 -15.35
N ASP A 210 31.42 -18.91 -15.83
CA ASP A 210 32.35 -18.15 -14.98
C ASP A 210 31.81 -16.70 -14.82
N ASP A 211 31.19 -16.40 -13.68
CA ASP A 211 30.65 -15.09 -13.39
C ASP A 211 31.29 -14.54 -12.11
N ILE A 212 31.58 -13.23 -12.12
CA ILE A 212 32.21 -12.54 -10.98
C ILE A 212 31.33 -12.55 -9.72
N GLU A 213 30.00 -12.67 -9.87
CA GLU A 213 29.06 -12.73 -8.75
C GLU A 213 29.00 -14.13 -8.12
N ASN A 214 29.62 -15.13 -8.73
CA ASN A 214 29.75 -16.46 -8.16
C ASN A 214 30.65 -16.41 -6.92
N ALA A 215 30.09 -16.71 -5.75
CA ALA A 215 30.80 -16.74 -4.47
C ALA A 215 31.39 -18.12 -4.12
N SER A 216 31.09 -19.15 -4.94
CA SER A 216 31.62 -20.50 -4.80
C SER A 216 33.04 -20.60 -5.37
N ASP A 217 33.79 -21.58 -4.93
CA ASP A 217 35.02 -22.07 -5.52
C ASP A 217 34.76 -23.04 -6.69
N HIS A 218 33.48 -23.45 -6.87
CA HIS A 218 33.02 -24.17 -8.06
C HIS A 218 32.46 -23.21 -9.11
N LEU A 219 32.66 -23.56 -10.41
CA LEU A 219 31.99 -22.94 -11.53
C LEU A 219 30.61 -23.60 -11.73
N ALA A 220 29.61 -22.80 -12.09
CA ALA A 220 28.33 -23.39 -12.48
C ALA A 220 28.44 -24.07 -13.83
N VAL A 221 27.84 -25.25 -13.96
CA VAL A 221 27.79 -26.04 -15.21
C VAL A 221 26.42 -25.87 -15.84
N GLY A 222 26.35 -25.60 -17.11
CA GLY A 222 25.13 -25.49 -17.90
C GLY A 222 25.08 -26.51 -19.04
N THR A 223 23.91 -27.06 -19.31
CA THR A 223 23.66 -27.97 -20.43
C THR A 223 22.39 -27.52 -21.15
N HIS A 224 22.47 -27.39 -22.48
CA HIS A 224 21.30 -27.17 -23.33
C HIS A 224 20.83 -28.50 -23.90
N VAL A 225 19.55 -28.81 -23.72
CA VAL A 225 18.91 -30.01 -24.19
C VAL A 225 17.76 -29.61 -25.10
N ASN A 226 17.78 -30.05 -26.36
CA ASN A 226 16.74 -29.80 -27.36
C ASN A 226 15.86 -31.05 -27.46
N ILE A 227 14.71 -30.99 -26.83
CA ILE A 227 13.68 -32.02 -27.02
C ILE A 227 12.64 -31.34 -27.92
N ASP A 228 12.47 -31.82 -29.15
CA ASP A 228 11.52 -31.30 -30.13
C ASP A 228 10.11 -31.46 -29.59
N CYS A 229 9.54 -30.36 -29.18
CA CYS A 229 8.11 -30.20 -28.86
C CYS A 229 7.51 -29.28 -29.93
N GLU A 230 6.54 -29.72 -30.69
CA GLU A 230 5.72 -28.83 -31.48
C GLU A 230 5.11 -27.81 -30.53
N TYR A 231 5.52 -26.55 -30.68
CA TYR A 231 4.97 -25.43 -29.94
C TYR A 231 3.51 -25.21 -30.36
N PHE A 232 2.57 -25.83 -29.68
CA PHE A 232 1.18 -25.37 -29.71
C PHE A 232 1.12 -24.04 -28.97
N ASN A 233 1.18 -22.95 -29.74
CA ASN A 233 0.78 -21.62 -29.32
C ASN A 233 -0.74 -21.58 -29.06
N ASN A 234 -1.20 -22.13 -27.95
CA ASN A 234 -2.46 -21.80 -27.33
C ASN A 234 -2.20 -21.07 -26.03
N SER A 235 -1.47 -19.96 -26.11
CA SER A 235 -1.57 -18.91 -25.12
C SER A 235 -2.83 -18.12 -25.45
N ALA A 236 -3.90 -18.35 -24.72
CA ALA A 236 -4.84 -17.26 -24.49
C ALA A 236 -3.97 -16.07 -24.01
N GLU A 237 -3.87 -15.05 -24.85
CA GLU A 237 -3.23 -13.79 -24.50
C GLU A 237 -3.93 -13.23 -23.28
N VAL A 238 -3.41 -13.58 -22.11
CA VAL A 238 -3.60 -12.71 -20.94
C VAL A 238 -2.83 -11.46 -21.29
N ASN A 239 -3.56 -10.45 -21.75
CA ASN A 239 -3.04 -9.12 -22.04
C ASN A 239 -2.36 -8.55 -20.79
N ASN A 240 -1.11 -8.92 -20.57
CA ASN A 240 -0.22 -8.32 -19.59
C ASN A 240 0.21 -6.94 -20.10
N VAL A 241 -0.69 -5.97 -20.01
CA VAL A 241 -0.38 -4.57 -20.29
C VAL A 241 0.80 -4.17 -19.40
N LYS A 242 1.97 -3.94 -19.98
CA LYS A 242 3.13 -3.44 -19.26
C LYS A 242 2.77 -2.08 -18.66
N ARG A 243 2.66 -2.01 -17.33
CA ARG A 243 2.29 -0.76 -16.65
C ARG A 243 3.41 0.26 -16.77
N THR A 244 3.08 1.45 -17.24
CA THR A 244 3.98 2.59 -17.35
C THR A 244 4.48 3.04 -15.99
N ALA A 245 5.80 3.22 -15.82
CA ALA A 245 6.43 3.57 -14.53
C ALA A 245 6.77 5.06 -14.46
N TRP A 246 5.78 5.94 -14.49
CA TRP A 246 5.93 7.39 -14.42
C TRP A 246 6.86 7.89 -13.30
N TYR A 247 6.89 7.19 -12.16
CA TYR A 247 7.79 7.53 -11.04
C TYR A 247 9.28 7.31 -11.33
N LYS A 248 9.62 6.65 -12.45
CA LYS A 248 10.99 6.44 -12.92
C LYS A 248 11.36 7.37 -14.08
N ALA A 249 10.37 8.02 -14.68
CA ALA A 249 10.58 8.90 -15.82
C ALA A 249 11.43 10.11 -15.42
N ASN A 250 12.44 10.41 -16.22
CA ASN A 250 13.23 11.61 -16.12
C ASN A 250 12.63 12.74 -16.98
N ILE A 251 13.23 13.92 -16.97
CA ILE A 251 12.74 15.09 -17.72
C ILE A 251 12.77 14.82 -19.24
N ASN A 252 13.78 14.10 -19.73
CA ASN A 252 13.89 13.79 -21.16
C ASN A 252 12.80 12.81 -21.60
N ASP A 253 12.49 11.79 -20.79
CA ASP A 253 11.41 10.85 -21.07
C ASP A 253 10.06 11.59 -21.15
N ILE A 254 9.82 12.55 -20.25
CA ILE A 254 8.60 13.36 -20.24
C ILE A 254 8.53 14.27 -21.49
N ASN A 255 9.65 14.85 -21.91
CA ASN A 255 9.69 15.67 -23.10
C ASN A 255 9.44 14.83 -24.37
N LEU A 256 10.02 13.64 -24.46
CA LEU A 256 9.76 12.71 -25.55
C LEU A 256 8.28 12.30 -25.59
N TYR A 257 7.69 12.02 -24.42
CA TYR A 257 6.25 11.74 -24.31
C TYR A 257 5.41 12.89 -24.88
N LYS A 258 5.73 14.15 -24.56
CA LYS A 258 5.00 15.33 -25.05
C LYS A 258 5.09 15.47 -26.58
N ILE A 259 6.28 15.26 -27.15
CA ILE A 259 6.50 15.32 -28.59
C ILE A 259 5.68 14.23 -29.29
N GLU A 260 5.78 12.99 -28.81
CA GLU A 260 5.05 11.87 -29.41
C GLU A 260 3.54 12.04 -29.26
N LEU A 261 3.09 12.57 -28.11
CA LEU A 261 1.69 12.87 -27.87
C LEU A 261 1.18 13.93 -28.86
N ASP A 262 1.90 15.03 -29.08
CA ASP A 262 1.50 16.08 -30.01
C ASP A 262 1.42 15.57 -31.44
N ASN A 263 2.34 14.71 -31.87
CA ASN A 263 2.32 14.07 -33.18
C ASN A 263 1.08 13.18 -33.39
N LEU A 264 0.69 12.46 -32.35
CA LEU A 264 -0.52 11.61 -32.41
C LEU A 264 -1.81 12.44 -32.37
N LEU A 265 -1.82 13.53 -31.60
CA LEU A 265 -2.99 14.41 -31.45
C LEU A 265 -3.25 15.29 -32.69
N GLU A 266 -2.23 15.55 -33.54
CA GLU A 266 -2.42 16.27 -34.81
C GLU A 266 -3.39 15.59 -35.77
N LYS A 267 -3.48 14.28 -35.68
CA LYS A 267 -4.35 13.44 -36.54
C LYS A 267 -5.80 13.43 -36.07
N ILE A 268 -6.08 13.99 -34.89
CA ILE A 268 -7.41 13.97 -34.26
C ILE A 268 -8.10 15.29 -34.53
N SER A 269 -9.24 15.24 -35.18
CA SER A 269 -10.13 16.37 -35.40
C SER A 269 -11.55 16.07 -34.97
N LEU A 270 -12.21 17.07 -34.44
CA LEU A 270 -13.65 17.00 -34.17
C LEU A 270 -14.33 18.01 -35.11
N SER A 271 -15.50 17.62 -35.65
CA SER A 271 -16.27 18.56 -36.47
C SER A 271 -16.67 19.77 -35.64
N ASN A 272 -16.56 20.97 -36.24
CA ASN A 272 -17.06 22.18 -35.59
C ASN A 272 -18.56 22.11 -35.31
N ASP A 273 -19.29 21.35 -36.10
CA ASP A 273 -20.73 21.15 -35.95
C ASP A 273 -21.10 20.46 -34.63
N CYS A 274 -20.27 19.52 -34.17
CA CYS A 274 -20.45 18.85 -32.89
C CYS A 274 -20.39 19.83 -31.71
N VAL A 275 -19.43 20.77 -31.73
CA VAL A 275 -19.25 21.75 -30.64
C VAL A 275 -20.21 22.93 -30.74
N MET A 276 -20.63 23.29 -31.96
CA MET A 276 -21.52 24.42 -32.23
C MET A 276 -23.00 24.02 -32.27
N CYS A 277 -23.30 22.72 -32.17
CA CYS A 277 -24.66 22.18 -32.20
C CYS A 277 -25.51 22.82 -31.10
N ARG A 278 -26.70 23.28 -31.48
CA ARG A 278 -27.72 23.83 -30.56
C ARG A 278 -28.94 22.90 -30.44
N ASN A 279 -28.91 21.78 -31.14
CA ASN A 279 -29.95 20.80 -31.03
C ASN A 279 -29.65 19.89 -29.85
N PHE A 280 -30.25 20.12 -28.71
CA PHE A 280 -30.09 19.32 -27.47
C PHE A 280 -30.58 17.86 -27.61
N TRP A 281 -31.28 17.55 -28.70
CA TRP A 281 -31.83 16.20 -29.01
C TRP A 281 -31.05 15.49 -30.11
N CYS A 282 -29.97 16.10 -30.55
CA CYS A 282 -29.13 15.53 -31.59
C CYS A 282 -28.48 14.24 -31.10
N HIS A 283 -28.72 13.16 -31.80
CA HIS A 283 -28.03 11.89 -31.56
C HIS A 283 -26.94 11.60 -32.59
N GLU A 284 -26.84 12.42 -33.62
CA GLU A 284 -25.88 12.26 -34.74
C GLU A 284 -24.43 12.32 -34.24
N HIS A 285 -24.12 13.25 -33.35
CA HIS A 285 -22.79 13.46 -32.81
C HIS A 285 -22.36 12.46 -31.72
N THR A 286 -23.24 11.54 -31.30
CA THR A 286 -22.91 10.54 -30.25
C THR A 286 -21.73 9.67 -30.65
N GLN A 287 -21.66 9.25 -31.91
CA GLN A 287 -20.56 8.43 -32.43
C GLN A 287 -19.26 9.21 -32.52
N GLU A 288 -19.33 10.47 -32.93
CA GLU A 288 -18.16 11.37 -32.98
C GLU A 288 -17.54 11.60 -31.58
N ILE A 289 -18.40 11.83 -30.57
CA ILE A 289 -17.97 12.00 -29.17
C ILE A 289 -17.30 10.70 -28.66
N GLU A 290 -17.86 9.54 -28.98
CA GLU A 290 -17.31 8.26 -28.59
C GLU A 290 -15.96 7.98 -29.28
N GLN A 291 -15.85 8.32 -30.56
CA GLN A 291 -14.63 8.17 -31.35
C GLN A 291 -13.54 9.10 -30.83
N LEU A 292 -13.86 10.39 -30.62
CA LEU A 292 -12.91 11.37 -30.07
C LEU A 292 -12.34 10.91 -28.72
N TYR A 293 -13.19 10.39 -27.83
CA TYR A 293 -12.76 9.84 -26.55
C TYR A 293 -11.73 8.72 -26.74
N LYS A 294 -12.05 7.75 -27.61
CA LYS A 294 -11.16 6.60 -27.89
C LYS A 294 -9.82 7.04 -28.46
N GLU A 295 -9.84 7.99 -29.39
CA GLU A 295 -8.64 8.52 -30.03
C GLU A 295 -7.74 9.24 -29.03
N ILE A 296 -8.30 10.11 -28.18
CA ILE A 296 -7.53 10.79 -27.11
C ILE A 296 -6.89 9.79 -26.15
N VAL A 297 -7.65 8.80 -25.69
CA VAL A 297 -7.14 7.79 -24.76
C VAL A 297 -6.04 6.95 -25.42
N ASN A 298 -6.25 6.51 -26.66
CA ASN A 298 -5.27 5.73 -27.40
C ASN A 298 -3.99 6.53 -27.69
N ALA A 299 -4.09 7.80 -28.02
CA ALA A 299 -2.94 8.70 -28.20
C ALA A 299 -2.13 8.83 -26.90
N CYS A 300 -2.79 9.05 -25.77
CA CYS A 300 -2.12 9.13 -24.46
C CYS A 300 -1.39 7.84 -24.10
N ILE A 301 -2.03 6.68 -24.29
CA ILE A 301 -1.44 5.38 -23.98
C ILE A 301 -0.29 5.06 -24.95
N SER A 302 -0.47 5.31 -26.25
CA SER A 302 0.53 5.04 -27.26
C SER A 302 1.78 5.90 -27.09
N ALA A 303 1.60 7.21 -26.87
CA ALA A 303 2.71 8.12 -26.57
C ALA A 303 3.50 7.68 -25.32
N SER A 304 2.86 7.07 -24.34
CA SER A 304 3.51 6.63 -23.10
C SER A 304 4.45 5.44 -23.26
N LYS A 305 4.54 4.81 -24.45
CA LYS A 305 5.49 3.69 -24.71
C LYS A 305 6.95 4.11 -24.57
N VAL A 306 7.26 5.41 -24.73
CA VAL A 306 8.60 5.97 -24.51
C VAL A 306 8.96 6.07 -23.02
N ILE A 307 7.99 6.05 -22.14
CA ILE A 307 8.20 6.07 -20.69
C ILE A 307 8.64 4.68 -20.22
N PRO A 308 9.63 4.59 -19.29
CA PRO A 308 10.05 3.31 -18.74
C PRO A 308 8.86 2.47 -18.26
N SER A 309 8.75 1.25 -18.73
CA SER A 309 7.71 0.34 -18.25
C SER A 309 8.15 -0.33 -16.95
N THR A 310 7.19 -0.67 -16.09
CA THR A 310 7.42 -1.68 -15.08
C THR A 310 7.49 -3.01 -15.83
N GLY A 311 8.65 -3.35 -16.39
CA GLY A 311 8.88 -4.72 -16.78
C GLY A 311 8.63 -5.62 -15.57
N LYS A 312 8.23 -6.86 -15.80
CA LYS A 312 8.30 -7.93 -14.79
C LYS A 312 9.75 -8.24 -14.35
N GLY A 313 10.73 -7.38 -14.73
CA GLY A 313 12.00 -7.29 -14.06
C GLY A 313 11.74 -6.83 -12.65
N SER A 314 11.81 -7.72 -11.65
CA SER A 314 11.94 -7.28 -10.27
C SER A 314 13.07 -6.28 -10.26
N CYS A 315 12.77 -5.06 -9.98
CA CYS A 315 13.73 -4.28 -9.27
C CYS A 315 14.00 -5.10 -8.00
N LYS A 316 14.99 -6.01 -8.04
CA LYS A 316 15.58 -6.54 -6.81
C LYS A 316 15.76 -5.29 -5.98
N GLN A 317 15.15 -5.23 -4.80
CA GLN A 317 15.43 -4.11 -3.91
C GLN A 317 16.94 -4.06 -3.81
N ALA A 318 17.53 -3.02 -4.42
CA ALA A 318 18.98 -2.89 -4.46
C ALA A 318 19.42 -2.96 -3.01
N VAL A 319 20.32 -3.90 -2.70
CA VAL A 319 20.81 -4.09 -1.32
C VAL A 319 21.17 -2.72 -0.78
N PRO A 320 20.59 -2.29 0.33
CA PRO A 320 20.84 -0.96 0.85
C PRO A 320 22.34 -0.72 1.01
N GLY A 321 22.85 0.43 0.53
CA GLY A 321 24.28 0.70 0.53
C GLY A 321 25.09 0.13 -0.64
N TRP A 322 24.52 -0.74 -1.47
CA TRP A 322 25.23 -1.35 -2.60
C TRP A 322 25.88 -0.33 -3.53
N LYS A 323 25.09 0.64 -4.00
CA LYS A 323 25.57 1.70 -4.90
C LYS A 323 26.66 2.56 -4.26
N GLN A 324 26.56 2.81 -2.97
CA GLN A 324 27.45 3.69 -2.20
C GLN A 324 28.78 3.03 -1.85
N TYR A 325 28.75 1.74 -1.46
CA TYR A 325 29.92 1.06 -0.90
C TYR A 325 30.48 -0.07 -1.76
N CYS A 326 29.69 -0.62 -2.69
CA CYS A 326 30.04 -1.83 -3.43
C CYS A 326 30.29 -1.60 -4.93
N GLU A 327 29.63 -0.60 -5.53
CA GLU A 327 29.66 -0.39 -6.99
C GLU A 327 31.06 -0.11 -7.55
N SER A 328 31.88 0.66 -6.81
CA SER A 328 33.27 0.96 -7.18
C SER A 328 34.13 -0.30 -7.20
N GLU A 329 34.05 -1.09 -6.14
CA GLU A 329 34.85 -2.31 -6.01
C GLU A 329 34.38 -3.39 -7.00
N ARG A 330 33.08 -3.44 -7.31
CA ARG A 330 32.53 -4.29 -8.34
C ARG A 330 33.11 -3.95 -9.71
N LYS A 331 33.15 -2.65 -10.08
CA LYS A 331 33.72 -2.21 -11.35
C LYS A 331 35.19 -2.59 -11.50
N VAL A 332 35.98 -2.39 -10.44
CA VAL A 332 37.40 -2.77 -10.42
C VAL A 332 37.56 -4.29 -10.57
N ALA A 333 36.77 -5.06 -9.86
CA ALA A 333 36.82 -6.51 -9.94
C ALA A 333 36.37 -7.02 -11.32
N MET A 334 35.36 -6.40 -11.94
CA MET A 334 34.93 -6.70 -13.32
C MET A 334 36.03 -6.40 -14.35
N TYR A 335 36.68 -5.24 -14.21
CA TYR A 335 37.79 -4.87 -15.12
C TYR A 335 38.89 -5.92 -15.15
N TRP A 336 39.41 -6.28 -13.96
CA TRP A 336 40.48 -7.28 -13.87
C TRP A 336 40.02 -8.70 -14.28
N HIS A 337 38.77 -9.03 -14.05
CA HIS A 337 38.21 -10.30 -14.51
C HIS A 337 38.13 -10.37 -16.06
N ASN A 338 37.65 -9.30 -16.68
CA ASN A 338 37.58 -9.24 -18.16
C ASN A 338 38.96 -9.22 -18.81
N ALA A 339 39.91 -8.43 -18.24
CA ALA A 339 41.30 -8.45 -18.74
C ALA A 339 41.95 -9.85 -18.65
N TRP A 340 41.77 -10.53 -17.52
CA TRP A 340 42.25 -11.89 -17.32
C TRP A 340 41.59 -12.89 -18.28
N LYS A 341 40.31 -12.74 -18.59
CA LYS A 341 39.57 -13.57 -19.54
C LYS A 341 40.05 -13.35 -20.98
N HIS A 342 40.31 -12.09 -21.37
CA HIS A 342 40.78 -11.72 -22.69
C HIS A 342 42.18 -12.30 -22.99
N GLU A 343 43.06 -12.36 -22.00
CA GLU A 343 44.40 -12.90 -22.08
C GLU A 343 44.48 -14.43 -21.92
N GLY A 344 43.41 -15.15 -22.22
CA GLY A 344 43.40 -16.62 -22.22
C GLY A 344 43.43 -17.26 -20.82
N ARG A 345 43.01 -16.54 -19.79
CA ARG A 345 42.85 -17.04 -18.39
C ARG A 345 44.15 -17.57 -17.77
N PRO A 346 45.23 -16.78 -17.69
CA PRO A 346 46.53 -17.23 -17.18
C PRO A 346 46.41 -17.70 -15.72
N ARG A 347 47.03 -18.86 -15.41
CA ARG A 347 47.02 -19.42 -14.03
C ARG A 347 47.89 -18.64 -13.05
N GLN A 348 48.99 -18.01 -13.57
CA GLN A 348 49.98 -17.27 -12.79
C GLN A 348 50.26 -15.91 -13.46
N GLY A 349 50.98 -15.05 -12.79
CA GLY A 349 51.33 -13.71 -13.27
C GLY A 349 50.43 -12.60 -12.76
N PHE A 350 50.77 -11.37 -13.19
CA PHE A 350 50.15 -10.15 -12.72
C PHE A 350 48.60 -10.13 -12.85
N LEU A 351 48.07 -10.54 -13.98
CA LEU A 351 46.63 -10.52 -14.25
C LEU A 351 45.84 -11.49 -13.36
N ALA A 352 46.37 -12.69 -13.13
CA ALA A 352 45.77 -13.67 -12.26
C ALA A 352 45.74 -13.19 -10.78
N GLU A 353 46.81 -12.48 -10.39
CA GLU A 353 46.89 -11.91 -9.02
C GLU A 353 46.01 -10.68 -8.85
N ALA A 354 45.97 -9.76 -9.82
CA ALA A 354 45.12 -8.59 -9.82
C ALA A 354 43.63 -8.98 -9.77
N ARG A 355 43.20 -9.96 -10.58
CA ARG A 355 41.85 -10.55 -10.51
C ARG A 355 41.54 -11.09 -9.12
N ARG A 356 42.45 -11.87 -8.52
CA ARG A 356 42.22 -12.46 -7.18
C ARG A 356 42.10 -11.38 -6.09
N ARG A 357 43.03 -10.42 -6.07
CA ARG A 357 43.04 -9.33 -5.08
C ARG A 357 41.76 -8.48 -5.19
N SER A 358 41.37 -8.08 -6.40
CA SER A 358 40.16 -7.28 -6.62
C SER A 358 38.90 -8.03 -6.26
N ARG A 359 38.81 -9.33 -6.61
CA ARG A 359 37.67 -10.18 -6.25
C ARG A 359 37.57 -10.37 -4.73
N MET A 360 38.69 -10.63 -4.04
CA MET A 360 38.68 -10.73 -2.57
C MET A 360 38.21 -9.43 -1.90
N LYS A 361 38.66 -8.26 -2.40
CA LYS A 361 38.24 -6.95 -1.86
C LYS A 361 36.75 -6.74 -2.05
N TYR A 362 36.22 -6.99 -3.24
CA TYR A 362 34.80 -6.94 -3.56
C TYR A 362 33.99 -7.85 -2.62
N HIS A 363 34.37 -9.11 -2.46
CA HIS A 363 33.67 -10.05 -1.57
C HIS A 363 33.69 -9.61 -0.09
N ARG A 364 34.80 -9.01 0.39
CA ARG A 364 34.85 -8.45 1.77
C ARG A 364 33.85 -7.34 1.95
N VAL A 365 33.71 -6.43 0.97
CA VAL A 365 32.76 -5.33 1.02
C VAL A 365 31.33 -5.87 0.97
N VAL A 366 31.02 -6.85 0.13
CA VAL A 366 29.70 -7.51 0.08
C VAL A 366 29.35 -8.15 1.42
N LYS A 367 30.29 -8.89 2.04
CA LYS A 367 30.09 -9.47 3.39
C LYS A 367 29.81 -8.40 4.44
N LYS A 368 30.56 -7.27 4.41
CA LYS A 368 30.37 -6.14 5.34
C LYS A 368 28.96 -5.51 5.18
N ILE A 369 28.53 -5.24 3.95
CA ILE A 369 27.21 -4.68 3.68
C ILE A 369 26.10 -5.63 4.16
N LYS A 370 26.19 -6.92 3.85
CA LYS A 370 25.21 -7.92 4.33
C LYS A 370 25.12 -7.98 5.85
N LYS A 371 26.25 -7.90 6.54
CA LYS A 371 26.28 -7.88 8.02
C LYS A 371 25.56 -6.65 8.59
N HIS A 372 25.63 -5.51 7.92
CA HIS A 372 25.05 -4.24 8.38
C HIS A 372 23.80 -3.82 7.60
N GLU A 373 23.23 -4.72 6.78
CA GLU A 373 22.12 -4.40 5.88
C GLU A 373 20.91 -3.78 6.60
N ASN A 374 20.51 -4.34 7.73
CA ASN A 374 19.39 -3.83 8.52
C ASN A 374 19.60 -2.42 9.04
N VAL A 375 20.83 -2.09 9.43
CA VAL A 375 21.19 -0.74 9.92
C VAL A 375 21.10 0.25 8.77
N ILE A 376 21.79 -0.02 7.66
CA ILE A 376 21.84 0.86 6.47
C ILE A 376 20.41 1.05 5.90
N ARG A 377 19.60 -0.01 5.90
CA ARG A 377 18.19 0.05 5.43
C ARG A 377 17.35 0.93 6.35
N SER A 378 17.47 0.75 7.66
CA SER A 378 16.73 1.54 8.65
C SER A 378 17.08 3.01 8.61
N GLU A 379 18.36 3.35 8.45
CA GLU A 379 18.83 4.73 8.32
C GLU A 379 18.24 5.39 7.07
N ARG A 380 18.34 4.75 5.89
CA ARG A 380 17.73 5.25 4.65
C ARG A 380 16.22 5.41 4.74
N MET A 381 15.56 4.50 5.43
CA MET A 381 14.12 4.59 5.63
C MET A 381 13.75 5.85 6.40
N VAL A 382 14.48 6.16 7.47
CA VAL A 382 14.19 7.36 8.26
C VAL A 382 14.54 8.64 7.48
N GLU A 383 15.65 8.67 6.74
CA GLU A 383 15.99 9.78 5.84
C GLU A 383 14.86 10.02 4.80
N SER A 384 14.22 8.97 4.30
CA SER A 384 13.12 9.10 3.35
C SER A 384 11.84 9.73 3.94
N ILE A 385 11.68 9.74 5.26
CA ILE A 385 10.58 10.43 5.94
C ILE A 385 10.68 11.95 5.74
N THR A 386 11.89 12.49 5.80
CA THR A 386 12.14 13.93 5.69
C THR A 386 12.04 14.41 4.24
N ALA A 387 12.50 13.60 3.28
CA ALA A 387 12.62 13.98 1.88
C ALA A 387 11.28 13.92 1.09
N ASP A 388 10.44 12.88 1.31
CA ASP A 388 9.29 12.59 0.42
C ASP A 388 7.93 12.52 1.16
N GLY A 389 7.80 13.12 2.34
CA GLY A 389 6.57 13.03 3.14
C GLY A 389 6.19 11.60 3.53
N GLY A 390 7.15 10.69 3.61
CA GLY A 390 6.99 9.35 4.16
C GLY A 390 6.49 8.26 3.21
N ARG A 391 6.25 8.53 1.92
CA ARG A 391 5.74 7.48 0.99
C ARG A 391 6.74 6.34 0.78
N LYS A 392 8.02 6.67 0.57
CA LYS A 392 9.09 5.66 0.42
C LYS A 392 9.30 4.90 1.71
N PHE A 393 9.28 5.61 2.84
CA PHE A 393 9.37 5.01 4.17
C PHE A 393 8.33 3.90 4.37
N TRP A 394 7.05 4.20 4.15
CA TRP A 394 5.99 3.20 4.35
C TRP A 394 6.07 2.02 3.39
N LYS A 395 6.55 2.25 2.16
CA LYS A 395 6.80 1.18 1.18
C LYS A 395 7.90 0.24 1.67
N GLU A 396 9.03 0.78 2.16
CA GLU A 396 10.16 0.00 2.68
C GLU A 396 9.84 -0.64 4.03
N ALA A 397 9.14 0.06 4.93
CA ALA A 397 8.68 -0.49 6.21
C ALA A 397 7.74 -1.70 6.01
N LYS A 398 6.88 -1.65 5.00
CA LYS A 398 6.04 -2.77 4.62
C LYS A 398 6.86 -3.95 4.07
N ALA A 399 7.92 -3.66 3.31
CA ALA A 399 8.82 -4.68 2.79
C ALA A 399 9.69 -5.33 3.89
N LEU A 400 10.14 -4.56 4.90
CA LEU A 400 10.88 -5.08 6.06
C LEU A 400 10.07 -6.03 6.95
N ARG A 401 8.78 -5.73 7.12
CA ARG A 401 7.89 -6.61 7.90
C ARG A 401 7.66 -7.96 7.21
N GLY A 402 8.36 -8.20 6.09
CA GLY A 402 8.10 -9.29 5.16
C GLY A 402 6.70 -9.13 4.55
N ASN A 403 6.44 -9.78 3.47
CA ASN A 403 5.08 -9.93 2.92
C ASN A 403 4.18 -10.81 3.82
N LYS A 404 4.20 -10.57 5.14
CA LYS A 404 3.08 -10.88 6.03
C LYS A 404 1.91 -9.91 5.78
N GLY A 405 1.94 -9.21 4.61
CA GLY A 405 0.73 -8.71 3.99
C GLY A 405 -0.18 -9.92 3.86
N ARG A 406 -1.39 -9.84 4.40
CA ARG A 406 -2.40 -10.87 4.22
C ARG A 406 -2.29 -11.36 2.78
N LYS A 407 -1.91 -12.63 2.58
CA LYS A 407 -2.20 -13.32 1.33
C LYS A 407 -3.67 -13.05 1.08
N SER A 408 -4.01 -12.66 -0.12
CA SER A 408 -5.41 -12.65 -0.53
C SER A 408 -6.00 -13.96 -0.05
N PRO A 409 -7.20 -13.98 0.52
CA PRO A 409 -7.74 -15.23 1.04
C PRO A 409 -7.74 -16.26 -0.07
N ASP A 410 -7.28 -17.46 0.24
CA ASP A 410 -7.25 -18.57 -0.73
C ASP A 410 -8.68 -18.97 -1.12
N SER A 411 -9.68 -18.67 -0.26
CA SER A 411 -11.10 -18.81 -0.55
C SER A 411 -11.95 -17.75 0.17
N VAL A 412 -13.05 -17.33 -0.47
CA VAL A 412 -14.08 -16.47 0.12
C VAL A 412 -15.42 -17.17 -0.05
N GLU A 413 -16.12 -17.41 1.07
CA GLU A 413 -17.41 -18.13 1.09
C GLU A 413 -17.37 -19.45 0.32
N GLY A 414 -16.29 -20.21 0.47
CA GLY A 414 -16.09 -21.49 -0.19
C GLY A 414 -15.67 -21.42 -1.66
N GLN A 415 -15.66 -20.24 -2.28
CA GLN A 415 -15.15 -20.05 -3.64
C GLN A 415 -13.62 -19.91 -3.60
N SER A 416 -12.92 -20.79 -4.30
CA SER A 416 -11.48 -20.77 -4.47
C SER A 416 -11.08 -20.37 -5.90
N GLY A 417 -9.96 -19.66 -6.03
CA GLY A 417 -9.50 -19.10 -7.29
C GLY A 417 -9.90 -17.63 -7.49
N ASN A 418 -9.12 -16.92 -8.32
CA ASN A 418 -9.25 -15.46 -8.47
C ASN A 418 -10.51 -15.05 -9.22
N GLU A 419 -10.83 -15.73 -10.33
CA GLU A 419 -11.98 -15.41 -11.16
C GLU A 419 -13.32 -15.79 -10.51
N PRO A 420 -13.51 -17.01 -9.94
CA PRO A 420 -14.72 -17.34 -9.17
C PRO A 420 -14.95 -16.37 -7.99
N THR A 421 -13.88 -15.98 -7.29
CA THR A 421 -13.97 -14.99 -6.20
C THR A 421 -14.33 -13.60 -6.72
N ALA A 422 -13.80 -13.17 -7.87
CA ALA A 422 -14.18 -11.91 -8.48
C ALA A 422 -15.67 -11.89 -8.87
N ASN A 423 -16.19 -12.98 -9.42
CA ASN A 423 -17.61 -13.14 -9.79
C ASN A 423 -18.52 -13.20 -8.55
N LEU A 424 -18.10 -13.85 -7.46
CA LEU A 424 -18.82 -13.82 -6.17
C LEU A 424 -19.00 -12.38 -5.68
N PHE A 425 -17.92 -11.58 -5.68
CA PHE A 425 -18.01 -10.18 -5.29
C PHE A 425 -18.86 -9.35 -6.27
N ALA A 426 -18.81 -9.66 -7.58
CA ALA A 426 -19.64 -8.98 -8.57
C ALA A 426 -21.13 -9.22 -8.32
N ASN A 427 -21.54 -10.45 -8.06
CA ASN A 427 -22.92 -10.79 -7.73
C ASN A 427 -23.36 -10.03 -6.47
N LYS A 428 -22.53 -10.06 -5.42
CA LYS A 428 -22.83 -9.35 -4.17
C LYS A 428 -22.96 -7.83 -4.37
N PHE A 429 -22.03 -7.20 -5.09
CA PHE A 429 -22.11 -5.76 -5.34
C PHE A 429 -23.25 -5.43 -6.30
N SER A 430 -23.56 -6.30 -7.27
CA SER A 430 -24.74 -6.14 -8.15
C SER A 430 -26.03 -6.10 -7.34
N GLU A 431 -26.22 -7.01 -6.36
CA GLU A 431 -27.36 -6.97 -5.46
C GLU A 431 -27.44 -5.65 -4.67
N ILE A 432 -26.29 -5.15 -4.18
CA ILE A 432 -26.24 -3.90 -3.40
C ILE A 432 -26.63 -2.69 -4.26
N TYR A 433 -26.09 -2.60 -5.49
CA TYR A 433 -26.31 -1.48 -6.40
C TYR A 433 -27.60 -1.59 -7.23
N ASN A 434 -28.42 -2.62 -6.99
CA ASN A 434 -29.72 -2.80 -7.64
C ASN A 434 -30.87 -3.09 -6.66
N ASN A 435 -30.66 -2.90 -5.35
CA ASN A 435 -31.64 -3.25 -4.33
C ASN A 435 -32.74 -2.18 -4.08
N VAL A 436 -32.53 -0.98 -4.58
CA VAL A 436 -33.53 0.12 -4.54
C VAL A 436 -34.24 0.19 -5.89
N GLY A 437 -33.44 0.20 -6.98
CA GLY A 437 -33.92 0.41 -8.33
C GLY A 437 -34.41 1.84 -8.58
N TYR A 438 -35.03 2.08 -9.71
CA TYR A 438 -35.71 3.33 -10.00
C TYR A 438 -36.86 3.07 -10.98
N ASN A 439 -37.93 3.87 -10.87
CA ASN A 439 -39.06 3.85 -11.81
C ASN A 439 -38.65 4.59 -13.09
N ARG A 440 -38.74 3.91 -14.25
CA ARG A 440 -38.36 4.49 -15.54
C ARG A 440 -39.27 5.66 -15.94
N ASP A 441 -40.58 5.59 -15.63
CA ASP A 441 -41.53 6.65 -16.00
C ASP A 441 -41.30 7.91 -15.20
N GLU A 442 -40.98 7.78 -13.89
CA GLU A 442 -40.56 8.91 -13.05
C GLU A 442 -39.25 9.53 -13.56
N MET A 443 -38.27 8.70 -13.96
CA MET A 443 -37.04 9.18 -14.55
C MET A 443 -37.23 9.89 -15.88
N ASN A 444 -38.12 9.37 -16.74
CA ASN A 444 -38.49 10.02 -17.99
C ASN A 444 -39.17 11.37 -17.73
N THR A 445 -40.02 11.45 -16.72
CA THR A 445 -40.65 12.73 -16.29
C THR A 445 -39.61 13.75 -15.84
N ILE A 446 -38.64 13.31 -15.03
CA ILE A 446 -37.53 14.18 -14.60
C ILE A 446 -36.75 14.71 -15.79
N MET A 447 -36.43 13.84 -16.76
CA MET A 447 -35.71 14.25 -17.96
C MET A 447 -36.55 15.17 -18.85
N SER A 448 -37.84 14.93 -18.96
CA SER A 448 -38.75 15.84 -19.65
C SER A 448 -38.77 17.23 -19.00
N ASN A 449 -38.84 17.30 -17.66
CA ASN A 449 -38.76 18.57 -16.93
C ASN A 449 -37.41 19.27 -17.18
N CYS A 450 -36.29 18.54 -17.18
CA CYS A 450 -35.00 19.11 -17.51
C CYS A 450 -34.99 19.68 -18.93
N ASN A 451 -35.64 19.04 -19.85
CA ASN A 451 -35.72 19.46 -21.24
C ASN A 451 -36.56 20.73 -21.42
N VAL A 452 -37.66 20.88 -20.69
CA VAL A 452 -38.43 22.12 -20.62
C VAL A 452 -37.60 23.26 -20.07
N LEU A 453 -36.80 23.00 -19.04
CA LEU A 453 -35.89 24.00 -18.50
C LEU A 453 -34.77 24.39 -19.46
N LEU A 454 -34.30 23.46 -20.32
CA LEU A 454 -33.32 23.70 -21.36
C LEU A 454 -33.88 24.60 -22.48
N SER A 455 -35.09 24.33 -22.94
CA SER A 455 -35.73 25.15 -24.01
C SER A 455 -35.96 26.59 -23.57
N GLY A 456 -36.06 26.87 -22.26
CA GLY A 456 -36.17 28.22 -21.72
C GLY A 456 -34.82 28.90 -21.38
N MET A 457 -33.68 28.24 -21.67
CA MET A 457 -32.36 28.74 -21.27
C MET A 457 -31.87 29.85 -22.24
N SER A 458 -31.47 31.00 -21.69
CA SER A 458 -30.85 32.06 -22.47
C SER A 458 -29.45 31.68 -22.99
N GLN A 459 -29.03 32.28 -24.11
CA GLN A 459 -27.72 32.03 -24.71
C GLN A 459 -26.57 32.34 -23.74
N ASP A 460 -26.69 33.42 -22.93
CA ASP A 460 -25.65 33.77 -21.96
C ASP A 460 -25.48 32.68 -20.93
N LYS A 461 -26.58 32.21 -20.34
CA LYS A 461 -26.54 31.09 -19.37
C LYS A 461 -26.01 29.78 -19.96
N PHE A 462 -26.29 29.53 -21.24
CA PHE A 462 -25.72 28.40 -21.96
C PHE A 462 -24.19 28.54 -22.08
N GLY A 463 -23.71 29.72 -22.47
CA GLY A 463 -22.27 30.00 -22.55
C GLY A 463 -21.54 29.85 -21.22
N GLU A 464 -22.15 30.26 -20.11
CA GLU A 464 -21.60 30.12 -18.75
C GLU A 464 -21.42 28.65 -18.36
N CYS A 465 -22.24 27.74 -18.88
CA CYS A 465 -22.12 26.32 -18.62
C CYS A 465 -20.98 25.63 -19.37
N LEU A 466 -20.52 26.21 -20.49
CA LEU A 466 -19.38 25.68 -21.23
C LEU A 466 -18.06 25.90 -20.48
N VAL A 467 -17.12 25.03 -20.75
CA VAL A 467 -15.83 24.98 -20.04
C VAL A 467 -14.75 25.58 -20.93
N SER A 468 -13.95 26.46 -20.36
CA SER A 468 -12.75 27.01 -21.00
C SER A 468 -11.54 26.08 -20.83
N ILE A 469 -10.54 26.21 -21.70
CA ILE A 469 -9.28 25.43 -21.58
C ILE A 469 -8.62 25.68 -20.22
N HIS A 470 -8.65 26.91 -19.73
CA HIS A 470 -8.07 27.27 -18.43
C HIS A 470 -8.73 26.57 -17.25
N GLU A 471 -10.06 26.40 -17.28
CA GLU A 471 -10.77 25.63 -16.24
C GLU A 471 -10.39 24.15 -16.27
N VAL A 472 -10.24 23.56 -17.46
CA VAL A 472 -9.75 22.17 -17.61
C VAL A 472 -8.33 22.03 -17.07
N GLU A 473 -7.43 22.94 -17.41
CA GLU A 473 -6.04 22.96 -16.89
C GLU A 473 -6.02 23.04 -15.35
N ASN A 474 -6.86 23.90 -14.75
CA ASN A 474 -6.93 24.02 -13.30
C ASN A 474 -7.45 22.74 -12.65
N CYS A 475 -8.41 22.06 -13.25
CA CYS A 475 -8.87 20.74 -12.79
C CYS A 475 -7.75 19.69 -12.89
N ILE A 476 -6.95 19.70 -13.97
CA ILE A 476 -5.82 18.80 -14.18
C ILE A 476 -4.73 19.00 -13.11
N LYS A 477 -4.41 20.26 -12.75
CA LYS A 477 -3.45 20.58 -11.68
C LYS A 477 -3.84 20.00 -10.32
N ASN A 478 -5.14 19.81 -10.07
CA ASN A 478 -5.66 19.22 -8.84
C ASN A 478 -5.63 17.67 -8.83
N LEU A 479 -5.26 17.02 -9.94
CA LEU A 479 -5.16 15.56 -10.02
C LEU A 479 -3.97 15.03 -9.21
N LYS A 480 -4.19 13.92 -8.50
CA LYS A 480 -3.11 13.24 -7.78
C LYS A 480 -2.30 12.34 -8.73
N LYS A 481 -0.97 12.47 -8.73
CA LYS A 481 -0.06 11.61 -9.51
C LYS A 481 -0.19 10.13 -9.14
N GLY A 482 0.11 9.24 -10.09
CA GLY A 482 0.15 7.80 -9.89
C GLY A 482 -1.21 7.13 -9.69
N LYS A 483 -2.30 7.73 -10.19
CA LYS A 483 -3.64 7.12 -10.11
C LYS A 483 -4.02 6.51 -11.46
N ALA A 484 -4.41 5.23 -11.43
CA ALA A 484 -4.91 4.49 -12.59
C ALA A 484 -6.43 4.48 -12.64
N ASP A 485 -6.99 4.25 -13.83
CA ASP A 485 -8.42 4.09 -14.05
C ASP A 485 -8.95 2.69 -13.71
N GLY A 486 -8.06 1.72 -13.57
CA GLY A 486 -8.42 0.34 -13.25
C GLY A 486 -8.72 -0.57 -14.43
N ASN A 487 -9.07 -0.06 -15.62
CA ASN A 487 -9.50 -0.88 -16.76
C ASN A 487 -8.69 -0.61 -18.05
N ILE A 488 -8.63 0.63 -18.49
CA ILE A 488 -8.10 0.99 -19.82
C ILE A 488 -6.57 1.23 -19.81
N GLY A 489 -5.98 1.38 -18.61
CA GLY A 489 -4.54 1.65 -18.46
C GLY A 489 -4.16 3.13 -18.55
N LEU A 490 -5.13 4.04 -18.52
CA LEU A 490 -4.90 5.48 -18.48
C LEU A 490 -4.56 5.91 -17.05
N PHE A 491 -3.37 6.47 -16.83
CA PHE A 491 -2.95 7.02 -15.53
C PHE A 491 -3.16 8.54 -15.50
N SER A 492 -3.35 9.09 -14.32
CA SER A 492 -3.39 10.54 -14.13
C SER A 492 -2.15 11.27 -14.69
N ASP A 493 -1.00 10.60 -14.66
CA ASP A 493 0.27 11.15 -15.14
C ASP A 493 0.27 11.40 -16.66
N HIS A 494 -0.46 10.60 -17.46
CA HIS A 494 -0.64 10.86 -18.89
C HIS A 494 -1.25 12.25 -19.12
N ILE A 495 -2.27 12.59 -18.33
CA ILE A 495 -2.98 13.87 -18.47
C ILE A 495 -2.18 15.01 -17.82
N ILE A 496 -1.59 14.78 -16.63
CA ILE A 496 -0.80 15.80 -15.90
C ILE A 496 0.42 16.26 -16.71
N HIS A 497 1.05 15.32 -17.43
CA HIS A 497 2.18 15.63 -18.33
C HIS A 497 1.76 15.91 -19.78
N GLY A 498 0.46 16.11 -20.02
CA GLY A 498 -0.10 16.44 -21.32
C GLY A 498 0.32 17.80 -21.83
N THR A 499 -0.03 18.09 -23.09
CA THR A 499 0.28 19.30 -23.82
C THR A 499 -0.96 20.19 -23.95
N SER A 500 -0.77 21.42 -24.40
CA SER A 500 -1.88 22.35 -24.69
C SER A 500 -2.85 21.81 -25.76
N LYS A 501 -2.35 21.02 -26.72
CA LYS A 501 -3.20 20.33 -27.73
C LYS A 501 -4.13 19.33 -27.04
N LEU A 502 -3.61 18.50 -26.13
CA LEU A 502 -4.44 17.58 -25.34
C LEU A 502 -5.51 18.33 -24.55
N PHE A 503 -5.15 19.42 -23.89
CA PHE A 503 -6.10 20.19 -23.07
C PHE A 503 -7.20 20.81 -23.92
N LYS A 504 -6.86 21.27 -25.14
CA LYS A 504 -7.85 21.76 -26.13
C LYS A 504 -8.83 20.64 -26.53
N LEU A 505 -8.33 19.46 -26.90
CA LEU A 505 -9.16 18.32 -27.31
C LEU A 505 -10.04 17.80 -26.14
N LEU A 506 -9.48 17.75 -24.92
CA LEU A 506 -10.28 17.42 -23.73
C LEU A 506 -11.38 18.46 -23.48
N THR A 507 -11.10 19.75 -23.70
CA THR A 507 -12.11 20.80 -23.55
C THR A 507 -13.22 20.63 -24.59
N MET A 508 -12.88 20.33 -25.85
CA MET A 508 -13.85 20.07 -26.92
C MET A 508 -14.69 18.84 -26.57
N LEU A 509 -14.08 17.75 -26.17
CA LEU A 509 -14.78 16.51 -25.74
C LEU A 509 -15.77 16.80 -24.60
N ILE A 510 -15.32 17.49 -23.55
CA ILE A 510 -16.15 17.76 -22.37
C ILE A 510 -17.31 18.70 -22.72
N ASN A 511 -17.07 19.74 -23.52
CA ASN A 511 -18.15 20.62 -23.97
C ASN A 511 -19.16 19.90 -24.86
N SER A 512 -18.72 19.05 -25.79
CA SER A 512 -19.62 18.22 -26.59
C SER A 512 -20.46 17.28 -25.72
N MET A 513 -19.87 16.68 -24.70
CA MET A 513 -20.60 15.86 -23.71
C MET A 513 -21.63 16.67 -22.93
N ILE A 514 -21.33 17.90 -22.53
CA ILE A 514 -22.23 18.81 -21.83
C ILE A 514 -23.41 19.20 -22.75
N ILE A 515 -23.12 19.60 -23.99
CA ILE A 515 -24.10 20.05 -24.97
C ILE A 515 -25.09 18.93 -25.29
N HIS A 516 -24.58 17.75 -25.61
CA HIS A 516 -25.42 16.62 -26.06
C HIS A 516 -25.97 15.78 -24.91
N GLY A 517 -25.48 15.95 -23.67
CA GLY A 517 -25.86 15.12 -22.52
C GLY A 517 -25.50 13.65 -22.71
N VAL A 518 -24.42 13.36 -23.43
CA VAL A 518 -23.96 12.01 -23.78
C VAL A 518 -22.59 11.72 -23.16
N SER A 519 -22.39 10.49 -22.76
CA SER A 519 -21.12 10.01 -22.23
C SER A 519 -20.63 8.78 -22.99
N PRO A 520 -19.35 8.74 -23.42
CA PRO A 520 -18.76 7.58 -24.08
C PRO A 520 -18.90 6.29 -23.24
N LYS A 521 -19.16 5.16 -23.87
CA LYS A 521 -19.39 3.88 -23.18
C LYS A 521 -18.21 3.45 -22.32
N ASP A 522 -17.00 3.54 -22.86
CA ASP A 522 -15.77 3.13 -22.15
C ASP A 522 -15.47 4.04 -20.96
N LEU A 523 -15.90 5.31 -20.98
CA LEU A 523 -15.81 6.24 -19.85
C LEU A 523 -16.68 5.80 -18.68
N LEU A 524 -17.77 5.10 -18.94
CA LEU A 524 -18.76 4.68 -17.95
C LEU A 524 -18.41 3.38 -17.24
N ILE A 525 -17.36 2.69 -17.68
CA ILE A 525 -16.89 1.47 -17.05
C ILE A 525 -16.15 1.81 -15.76
N GLY A 526 -16.61 1.24 -14.66
CA GLY A 526 -15.96 1.35 -13.36
C GLY A 526 -15.44 0.00 -12.86
N THR A 527 -14.28 -0.01 -12.22
CA THR A 527 -13.69 -1.22 -11.63
C THR A 527 -13.78 -1.17 -10.12
N ILE A 528 -14.45 -2.11 -9.50
CA ILE A 528 -14.51 -2.24 -8.03
C ILE A 528 -13.35 -3.08 -7.53
N ILE A 529 -12.64 -2.55 -6.53
CA ILE A 529 -11.62 -3.27 -5.78
C ILE A 529 -12.18 -3.60 -4.39
N PRO A 530 -12.38 -4.88 -4.04
CA PRO A 530 -12.79 -5.28 -2.70
C PRO A 530 -11.66 -5.04 -1.69
N ILE A 531 -11.89 -4.20 -0.67
CA ILE A 531 -10.92 -3.90 0.38
C ILE A 531 -11.50 -4.32 1.73
N PRO A 532 -10.77 -5.09 2.58
CA PRO A 532 -11.23 -5.46 3.91
C PRO A 532 -11.55 -4.24 4.77
N LYS A 533 -12.74 -4.19 5.39
CA LYS A 533 -13.19 -3.07 6.25
C LYS A 533 -12.29 -2.87 7.46
N HIS A 534 -11.84 -3.95 8.08
CA HIS A 534 -10.97 -3.90 9.25
C HIS A 534 -9.97 -5.06 9.26
N LYS A 535 -8.74 -4.80 9.75
CA LYS A 535 -7.65 -5.79 9.78
C LYS A 535 -7.92 -7.04 10.63
N ARG A 536 -8.83 -6.96 11.59
CA ARG A 536 -9.17 -8.05 12.52
C ARG A 536 -10.34 -8.92 12.06
N LEU A 537 -11.10 -8.48 11.05
CA LEU A 537 -12.24 -9.24 10.54
C LEU A 537 -11.76 -10.41 9.65
N SER A 538 -12.52 -11.49 9.64
CA SER A 538 -12.24 -12.61 8.76
C SER A 538 -12.31 -12.18 7.30
N VAL A 539 -11.30 -12.55 6.52
CA VAL A 539 -11.25 -12.30 5.06
C VAL A 539 -11.98 -13.37 4.25
N SER A 540 -12.46 -14.44 4.90
CA SER A 540 -13.27 -15.48 4.26
C SER A 540 -14.75 -15.11 4.09
N ASN A 541 -15.22 -14.00 4.70
CA ASN A 541 -16.59 -13.52 4.58
C ASN A 541 -16.60 -12.23 3.73
N SER A 542 -17.36 -12.26 2.63
CA SER A 542 -17.48 -11.16 1.68
C SER A 542 -18.12 -9.89 2.30
N ASP A 543 -18.93 -9.99 3.37
CA ASP A 543 -19.51 -8.85 4.09
C ASP A 543 -18.47 -7.97 4.78
N ASN A 544 -17.31 -8.51 5.05
CA ASN A 544 -16.19 -7.81 5.65
C ASN A 544 -15.39 -6.97 4.66
N PHE A 545 -15.84 -6.87 3.41
CA PHE A 545 -15.20 -6.07 2.38
C PHE A 545 -16.00 -4.82 2.03
N ARG A 546 -15.29 -3.79 1.59
CA ARG A 546 -15.82 -2.54 1.04
C ARG A 546 -15.45 -2.48 -0.44
N GLY A 547 -16.37 -2.17 -1.34
CA GLY A 547 -16.10 -2.01 -2.76
C GLY A 547 -15.66 -0.58 -3.06
N ILE A 548 -14.40 -0.38 -3.39
CA ILE A 548 -13.91 0.94 -3.84
C ILE A 548 -13.93 0.97 -5.36
N CYS A 549 -14.73 1.86 -5.93
CA CYS A 549 -14.85 2.03 -7.36
C CYS A 549 -13.72 2.91 -7.92
N LEU A 550 -12.93 2.36 -8.82
CA LEU A 550 -11.96 3.10 -9.62
C LEU A 550 -12.64 3.57 -10.89
N GLN A 551 -12.57 4.87 -11.14
CA GLN A 551 -13.12 5.53 -12.32
C GLN A 551 -12.03 6.02 -13.25
N SER A 552 -12.36 6.24 -14.52
CA SER A 552 -11.51 6.91 -15.50
C SER A 552 -11.00 8.26 -14.96
N VAL A 553 -9.79 8.61 -15.33
CA VAL A 553 -9.19 9.91 -14.96
C VAL A 553 -9.99 11.06 -15.57
N ILE A 554 -10.54 10.85 -16.77
CA ILE A 554 -11.39 11.86 -17.46
C ILE A 554 -12.71 12.06 -16.69
N CYS A 555 -13.33 11.00 -16.13
CA CYS A 555 -14.47 11.15 -15.21
C CYS A 555 -14.14 12.06 -14.02
N LYS A 556 -12.95 11.93 -13.45
CA LYS A 556 -12.54 12.78 -12.32
C LYS A 556 -12.39 14.26 -12.73
N ILE A 557 -11.95 14.52 -13.95
CA ILE A 557 -11.89 15.90 -14.48
C ILE A 557 -13.31 16.44 -14.63
N ILE A 558 -14.23 15.66 -15.19
CA ILE A 558 -15.65 16.06 -15.35
C ILE A 558 -16.28 16.31 -13.97
N ASP A 559 -16.07 15.42 -12.99
CA ASP A 559 -16.53 15.60 -11.62
C ASP A 559 -16.02 16.92 -11.00
N LEU A 560 -14.72 17.25 -11.20
CA LEU A 560 -14.12 18.50 -10.72
C LEU A 560 -14.73 19.73 -11.42
N ILE A 561 -15.00 19.65 -12.71
CA ILE A 561 -15.65 20.71 -13.49
C ILE A 561 -17.06 20.95 -12.94
N ILE A 562 -17.85 19.90 -12.75
CA ILE A 562 -19.20 20.01 -12.17
C ILE A 562 -19.15 20.68 -10.79
N LEU A 563 -18.18 20.29 -9.95
CA LEU A 563 -18.00 20.91 -8.63
C LEU A 563 -17.56 22.39 -8.73
N THR A 564 -16.78 22.75 -9.74
CA THR A 564 -16.36 24.15 -9.96
C THR A 564 -17.51 25.02 -10.42
N LYS A 565 -18.31 24.53 -11.38
CA LYS A 565 -19.44 25.27 -11.97
C LYS A 565 -20.65 25.30 -11.03
N GLU A 566 -21.04 24.17 -10.44
CA GLU A 566 -22.28 23.99 -9.71
C GLU A 566 -22.10 23.86 -8.19
N GLY A 567 -20.86 23.92 -7.68
CA GLY A 567 -20.58 23.72 -6.27
C GLY A 567 -21.31 24.69 -5.33
N HIS A 568 -21.57 25.93 -5.77
CA HIS A 568 -22.34 26.91 -5.00
C HIS A 568 -23.82 26.50 -4.81
N ARG A 569 -24.39 25.73 -5.74
CA ARG A 569 -25.76 25.17 -5.66
C ARG A 569 -25.81 23.86 -4.89
N LEU A 570 -24.68 23.16 -4.79
CA LEU A 570 -24.52 21.91 -4.06
C LEU A 570 -24.09 22.11 -2.59
N GLN A 571 -24.15 23.33 -2.08
CA GLN A 571 -23.85 23.60 -0.68
C GLN A 571 -24.90 22.98 0.24
N THR A 572 -24.45 22.47 1.38
CA THR A 572 -25.29 21.87 2.41
C THR A 572 -25.33 22.72 3.67
N SER A 573 -26.26 22.45 4.59
CA SER A 573 -26.38 23.15 5.87
C SER A 573 -25.07 23.07 6.68
N ASP A 574 -24.87 24.01 7.58
CA ASP A 574 -23.69 24.09 8.44
C ASP A 574 -23.54 22.91 9.40
N LEU A 575 -24.62 22.15 9.60
CA LEU A 575 -24.63 20.94 10.42
C LEU A 575 -24.16 19.66 9.70
N GLN A 576 -23.96 19.74 8.37
CA GLN A 576 -23.26 18.71 7.61
C GLN A 576 -21.80 19.09 7.48
N PHE A 577 -20.91 18.34 8.15
CA PHE A 577 -19.47 18.61 8.21
C PHE A 577 -18.67 17.77 7.20
N GLY A 578 -19.24 16.66 6.75
CA GLY A 578 -18.55 15.74 5.87
C GLY A 578 -18.20 16.34 4.51
N PHE A 579 -16.95 16.11 4.07
CA PHE A 579 -16.43 16.50 2.76
C PHE A 579 -16.43 18.01 2.44
N LYS A 580 -16.57 18.86 3.44
CA LYS A 580 -16.50 20.32 3.30
C LYS A 580 -15.07 20.83 3.55
N PRO A 581 -14.59 21.81 2.78
CA PRO A 581 -13.34 22.51 3.08
C PRO A 581 -13.48 23.34 4.38
N GLY A 582 -12.38 23.53 5.08
CA GLY A 582 -12.33 24.36 6.30
C GLY A 582 -12.89 23.72 7.56
N VAL A 583 -13.56 22.57 7.49
CA VAL A 583 -14.05 21.83 8.65
C VAL A 583 -13.47 20.40 8.70
N SER A 584 -13.29 19.89 9.91
CA SER A 584 -12.65 18.58 10.15
C SER A 584 -13.55 17.71 11.05
N ALA A 585 -13.21 16.42 11.15
CA ALA A 585 -13.84 15.53 12.12
C ALA A 585 -13.74 16.05 13.56
N SER A 586 -12.61 16.66 13.93
CA SER A 586 -12.44 17.29 15.24
C SER A 586 -13.31 18.54 15.42
N THR A 587 -13.59 19.28 14.34
CA THR A 587 -14.50 20.43 14.38
C THR A 587 -15.95 19.99 14.64
N ALA A 588 -16.41 18.94 13.94
CA ALA A 588 -17.72 18.34 14.17
C ALA A 588 -17.86 17.78 15.61
N ALA A 589 -16.83 17.09 16.08
CA ALA A 589 -16.78 16.58 17.45
C ALA A 589 -16.78 17.71 18.48
N ALA A 590 -16.16 18.88 18.20
CA ALA A 590 -16.16 20.04 19.07
C ALA A 590 -17.59 20.59 19.27
N VAL A 591 -18.39 20.64 18.21
CA VAL A 591 -19.81 21.05 18.31
C VAL A 591 -20.56 20.13 19.25
N VAL A 592 -20.37 18.82 19.15
CA VAL A 592 -21.00 17.84 20.05
C VAL A 592 -20.52 18.05 21.49
N HIS A 593 -19.23 18.16 21.74
CA HIS A 593 -18.65 18.37 23.08
C HIS A 593 -19.13 19.67 23.73
N GLU A 594 -19.18 20.76 22.97
CA GLU A 594 -19.65 22.06 23.50
C GLU A 594 -21.15 22.04 23.81
N THR A 595 -21.94 21.36 22.98
CA THR A 595 -23.37 21.17 23.29
C THR A 595 -23.57 20.40 24.61
N LEU A 596 -22.79 19.33 24.80
CA LEU A 596 -22.84 18.57 26.05
C LEU A 596 -22.35 19.40 27.25
N ASP A 597 -21.27 20.20 27.07
CA ASP A 597 -20.75 21.08 28.12
C ASP A 597 -21.78 22.13 28.52
N TYR A 598 -22.48 22.74 27.56
CA TYR A 598 -23.51 23.73 27.80
C TYR A 598 -24.63 23.20 28.66
N TYR A 599 -25.25 22.06 28.31
CA TYR A 599 -26.36 21.48 29.05
C TYR A 599 -25.95 20.93 30.41
N VAL A 600 -24.81 20.26 30.50
CA VAL A 600 -24.29 19.71 31.76
C VAL A 600 -23.93 20.82 32.76
N SER A 601 -23.35 21.92 32.30
CA SER A 601 -23.03 23.08 33.13
C SER A 601 -24.29 23.74 33.69
N GLY A 602 -25.38 23.72 32.93
CA GLY A 602 -26.73 24.16 33.37
C GLY A 602 -27.47 23.15 34.24
N LYS A 603 -26.82 22.11 34.76
CA LYS A 603 -27.37 20.97 35.50
C LYS A 603 -28.47 20.18 34.75
N GLY A 604 -28.56 20.37 33.45
CA GLY A 604 -29.44 19.60 32.57
C GLY A 604 -28.80 18.28 32.13
N GLY A 605 -29.51 17.53 31.28
CA GLY A 605 -29.01 16.31 30.65
C GLY A 605 -29.26 16.32 29.14
N VAL A 606 -28.52 15.48 28.43
CA VAL A 606 -28.64 15.32 26.96
C VAL A 606 -28.71 13.85 26.62
N TYR A 607 -29.70 13.49 25.82
CA TYR A 607 -29.74 12.21 25.10
C TYR A 607 -28.92 12.34 23.84
N VAL A 608 -27.96 11.43 23.68
CA VAL A 608 -27.05 11.35 22.54
C VAL A 608 -27.36 10.08 21.80
N LEU A 609 -27.82 10.16 20.55
CA LEU A 609 -28.11 9.03 19.70
C LEU A 609 -27.17 9.06 18.47
N SER A 610 -26.26 8.09 18.39
CA SER A 610 -25.46 7.87 17.19
C SER A 610 -26.17 6.87 16.28
N LEU A 611 -26.48 7.27 15.07
CA LEU A 611 -27.18 6.47 14.06
C LEU A 611 -26.18 5.78 13.14
N ASP A 612 -26.38 4.49 12.90
CA ASP A 612 -25.61 3.70 11.92
C ASP A 612 -26.43 3.54 10.62
N ALA A 613 -26.00 4.17 9.55
CA ALA A 613 -26.63 4.04 8.25
C ALA A 613 -26.02 2.86 7.48
N THR A 614 -26.88 1.93 7.03
CA THR A 614 -26.46 0.71 6.36
C THR A 614 -26.21 0.96 4.88
N LYS A 615 -24.94 0.88 4.43
CA LYS A 615 -24.54 1.01 3.00
C LYS A 615 -25.14 2.27 2.35
N ALA A 616 -25.09 3.40 3.04
CA ALA A 616 -25.82 4.61 2.69
C ALA A 616 -25.45 5.14 1.29
N PHE A 617 -24.16 5.17 0.94
CA PHE A 617 -23.68 5.54 -0.40
C PHE A 617 -24.24 4.66 -1.51
N ASP A 618 -24.36 3.36 -1.23
CA ASP A 618 -24.73 2.36 -2.23
C ASP A 618 -26.25 2.29 -2.44
N ARG A 619 -27.04 2.98 -1.62
CA ARG A 619 -28.51 2.95 -1.63
C ARG A 619 -29.18 4.23 -2.09
N VAL A 620 -28.43 5.23 -2.55
CA VAL A 620 -28.99 6.50 -3.02
C VAL A 620 -29.96 6.25 -4.17
N ASP A 621 -31.22 6.66 -4.01
CA ASP A 621 -32.26 6.56 -5.02
C ASP A 621 -32.05 7.62 -6.10
N TYR A 622 -32.02 7.21 -7.36
CA TYR A 622 -31.74 8.13 -8.48
C TYR A 622 -32.88 9.12 -8.70
N VAL A 623 -34.14 8.70 -8.59
CA VAL A 623 -35.30 9.60 -8.74
C VAL A 623 -35.21 10.74 -7.71
N LYS A 624 -34.96 10.39 -6.45
CA LYS A 624 -34.81 11.39 -5.37
C LYS A 624 -33.57 12.29 -5.59
N LEU A 625 -32.47 11.70 -6.03
CA LEU A 625 -31.24 12.46 -6.30
C LEU A 625 -31.44 13.49 -7.41
N PHE A 626 -32.03 13.09 -8.55
CA PHE A 626 -32.22 14.01 -9.68
C PHE A 626 -33.26 15.06 -9.41
N ASN A 627 -34.36 14.77 -8.72
CA ASN A 627 -35.31 15.77 -8.25
C ASN A 627 -34.61 16.79 -7.34
N LEU A 628 -33.79 16.34 -6.41
CA LEU A 628 -33.01 17.20 -5.53
C LEU A 628 -32.05 18.14 -6.29
N LEU A 629 -31.45 17.68 -7.40
CA LEU A 629 -30.60 18.52 -8.24
C LEU A 629 -31.41 19.61 -8.96
N ILE A 630 -32.63 19.28 -9.42
CA ILE A 630 -33.55 20.25 -10.02
C ILE A 630 -33.99 21.28 -8.97
N ASP A 631 -34.39 20.84 -7.77
CA ASP A 631 -34.80 21.72 -6.67
C ASP A 631 -33.70 22.70 -6.25
N ARG A 632 -32.45 22.25 -6.35
CA ARG A 632 -31.25 23.06 -6.09
C ARG A 632 -30.86 23.96 -7.26
N LYS A 633 -31.63 23.95 -8.36
CA LYS A 633 -31.40 24.76 -9.56
C LYS A 633 -30.05 24.49 -10.22
N VAL A 634 -29.54 23.25 -10.13
CA VAL A 634 -28.38 22.82 -10.90
C VAL A 634 -28.70 22.97 -12.39
N SER A 635 -27.73 23.39 -13.20
CA SER A 635 -27.98 23.59 -14.62
C SER A 635 -28.49 22.29 -15.30
N PRO A 636 -29.57 22.38 -16.08
CA PRO A 636 -30.14 21.22 -16.79
C PRO A 636 -29.12 20.51 -17.69
N LEU A 637 -28.14 21.22 -18.26
CA LEU A 637 -27.06 20.63 -19.05
C LEU A 637 -26.22 19.66 -18.21
N TYR A 638 -25.86 20.07 -17.00
CA TYR A 638 -25.10 19.22 -16.08
C TYR A 638 -25.95 18.07 -15.51
N ILE A 639 -27.24 18.31 -15.25
CA ILE A 639 -28.17 17.24 -14.84
C ILE A 639 -28.23 16.14 -15.91
N ARG A 640 -28.37 16.48 -17.18
CA ARG A 640 -28.35 15.52 -18.31
C ARG A 640 -27.03 14.75 -18.39
N LEU A 641 -25.91 15.44 -18.24
CA LEU A 641 -24.60 14.81 -18.24
C LEU A 641 -24.47 13.80 -17.08
N ILE A 642 -24.82 14.21 -15.85
CA ILE A 642 -24.81 13.34 -14.68
C ILE A 642 -25.75 12.15 -14.89
N TYR A 643 -26.92 12.38 -15.45
CA TYR A 643 -27.88 11.33 -15.80
C TYR A 643 -27.24 10.29 -16.72
N SER A 644 -26.66 10.71 -17.85
CA SER A 644 -25.96 9.81 -18.77
C SER A 644 -24.84 9.02 -18.08
N MET A 645 -24.08 9.65 -17.17
CA MET A 645 -22.98 9.03 -16.43
C MET A 645 -23.45 8.00 -15.38
N TYR A 646 -24.66 8.11 -14.86
CA TYR A 646 -25.17 7.22 -13.81
C TYR A 646 -26.03 6.08 -14.36
N ILE A 647 -26.95 6.37 -15.29
CA ILE A 647 -27.90 5.38 -15.83
C ILE A 647 -27.21 4.35 -16.74
N ASN A 648 -26.23 4.78 -17.51
CA ASN A 648 -25.51 3.91 -18.45
C ASN A 648 -24.25 3.27 -17.86
N GLN A 649 -24.04 3.41 -16.57
CA GLN A 649 -22.85 2.88 -15.91
C GLN A 649 -22.81 1.35 -15.88
N GLN A 650 -21.62 0.81 -16.12
CA GLN A 650 -21.32 -0.62 -15.94
C GLN A 650 -20.15 -0.78 -14.97
N LEU A 651 -20.25 -1.76 -14.09
CA LEU A 651 -19.21 -2.08 -13.13
C LEU A 651 -18.72 -3.51 -13.32
N CYS A 652 -17.44 -3.72 -13.04
CA CYS A 652 -16.84 -5.04 -12.87
C CYS A 652 -16.01 -5.07 -11.58
N VAL A 653 -15.69 -6.24 -11.09
CA VAL A 653 -14.84 -6.43 -9.92
C VAL A 653 -13.46 -6.93 -10.34
N ASN A 654 -12.40 -6.32 -9.86
CA ASN A 654 -11.05 -6.84 -10.00
C ASN A 654 -10.56 -7.40 -8.66
N PHE A 655 -10.28 -8.70 -8.65
CA PHE A 655 -9.73 -9.40 -7.50
C PHE A 655 -8.45 -10.13 -7.93
N ASN A 656 -7.30 -9.78 -7.34
CA ASN A 656 -5.98 -10.37 -7.64
C ASN A 656 -5.64 -10.41 -9.14
N ASN A 657 -5.91 -9.33 -9.87
CA ASN A 657 -5.73 -9.17 -11.32
C ASN A 657 -6.68 -10.02 -12.20
N SER A 658 -7.67 -10.69 -11.64
CA SER A 658 -8.78 -11.30 -12.40
C SER A 658 -9.99 -10.38 -12.37
N THR A 659 -10.65 -10.21 -13.51
CA THR A 659 -11.80 -9.33 -13.68
C THR A 659 -13.07 -10.18 -13.81
N SER A 660 -14.13 -9.78 -13.09
CA SER A 660 -15.45 -10.42 -13.17
C SER A 660 -16.19 -10.03 -14.45
N GLN A 661 -17.35 -10.63 -14.65
CA GLN A 661 -18.35 -10.14 -15.59
C GLN A 661 -18.85 -8.74 -15.23
N PHE A 662 -19.32 -7.99 -16.24
CA PHE A 662 -19.89 -6.65 -16.05
C PHE A 662 -21.33 -6.74 -15.56
N PHE A 663 -21.72 -5.81 -14.68
CA PHE A 663 -23.10 -5.65 -14.25
C PHE A 663 -23.53 -4.18 -14.30
N ARG A 664 -24.83 -3.93 -14.51
CA ARG A 664 -25.43 -2.60 -14.50
C ARG A 664 -25.77 -2.16 -13.09
N VAL A 665 -25.96 -0.85 -12.91
CA VAL A 665 -26.21 -0.20 -11.62
C VAL A 665 -27.50 0.63 -11.74
N SER A 666 -28.40 0.52 -10.76
CA SER A 666 -29.67 1.24 -10.74
C SER A 666 -29.87 2.13 -9.51
N ASN A 667 -28.94 2.11 -8.56
CA ASN A 667 -28.93 2.98 -7.38
C ASN A 667 -27.52 3.16 -6.84
N GLY A 668 -27.36 4.13 -5.97
CA GLY A 668 -26.10 4.41 -5.27
C GLY A 668 -25.20 5.42 -5.97
N VAL A 669 -24.30 6.01 -5.20
CA VAL A 669 -23.24 6.88 -5.69
C VAL A 669 -21.89 6.18 -5.57
N LYS A 670 -20.98 6.45 -6.50
CA LYS A 670 -19.70 5.74 -6.66
C LYS A 670 -18.78 5.94 -5.46
N GLN A 671 -18.50 4.90 -4.68
CA GLN A 671 -17.52 4.98 -3.59
C GLN A 671 -16.09 5.13 -4.18
N GLY A 672 -15.59 6.36 -4.17
CA GLY A 672 -14.29 6.73 -4.77
C GLY A 672 -14.38 7.76 -5.89
N GLY A 673 -15.59 8.16 -6.33
CA GLY A 673 -15.82 9.30 -7.21
C GLY A 673 -15.52 10.63 -6.53
N VAL A 674 -15.19 11.66 -7.29
CA VAL A 674 -14.90 13.01 -6.78
C VAL A 674 -16.20 13.76 -6.45
N LEU A 675 -17.22 13.62 -7.28
CA LEU A 675 -18.53 14.25 -7.12
C LEU A 675 -19.41 13.51 -6.08
N SER A 676 -19.26 12.20 -5.96
CA SER A 676 -20.12 11.33 -5.13
C SER A 676 -20.26 11.77 -3.67
N PRO A 677 -19.20 12.21 -2.96
CA PRO A 677 -19.33 12.70 -1.58
C PRO A 677 -20.25 13.91 -1.47
N THR A 678 -20.15 14.84 -2.40
CA THR A 678 -20.99 16.06 -2.42
C THR A 678 -22.45 15.71 -2.71
N LEU A 679 -22.70 14.85 -3.69
CA LEU A 679 -24.07 14.40 -4.01
C LEU A 679 -24.72 13.68 -2.80
N PHE A 680 -23.95 12.80 -2.13
CA PHE A 680 -24.43 12.12 -0.93
C PHE A 680 -24.70 13.10 0.21
N SER A 681 -23.82 14.06 0.45
CA SER A 681 -24.02 15.10 1.47
C SER A 681 -25.28 15.93 1.19
N CYS A 682 -25.53 16.28 -0.08
CA CYS A 682 -26.76 16.94 -0.51
C CYS A 682 -28.01 16.10 -0.25
N TYR A 683 -27.90 14.78 -0.51
CA TYR A 683 -28.99 13.82 -0.31
C TYR A 683 -29.37 13.73 1.16
N LEU A 684 -28.41 13.63 2.07
CA LEU A 684 -28.65 13.57 3.52
C LEU A 684 -29.03 14.95 4.10
N ASP A 685 -28.63 16.06 3.48
CA ASP A 685 -28.98 17.42 3.93
C ASP A 685 -30.51 17.67 3.97
N ALA A 686 -31.29 16.91 3.21
CA ALA A 686 -32.75 16.96 3.23
C ALA A 686 -33.32 16.63 4.62
N VAL A 687 -32.77 15.65 5.35
CA VAL A 687 -33.21 15.33 6.71
C VAL A 687 -32.75 16.39 7.72
N ILE A 688 -31.54 16.94 7.56
CA ILE A 688 -30.99 17.98 8.42
C ILE A 688 -31.90 19.24 8.32
N LYS A 689 -32.31 19.64 7.11
CA LYS A 689 -33.25 20.74 6.90
C LYS A 689 -34.61 20.50 7.52
N ARG A 690 -35.14 19.26 7.50
CA ARG A 690 -36.39 18.90 8.19
C ARG A 690 -36.28 19.05 9.71
N LEU A 691 -35.16 18.60 10.29
CA LEU A 691 -34.89 18.74 11.73
C LEU A 691 -34.74 20.20 12.14
N LEU A 692 -34.03 21.02 11.34
CA LEU A 692 -33.93 22.47 11.53
C LEU A 692 -35.31 23.14 11.50
N LYS A 693 -36.14 22.79 10.53
CA LYS A 693 -37.51 23.34 10.40
C LYS A 693 -38.42 22.95 11.56
N ALA A 694 -38.24 21.71 12.05
CA ALA A 694 -39.03 21.23 13.19
C ALA A 694 -38.63 21.85 14.54
N LYS A 695 -37.45 22.48 14.61
CA LYS A 695 -36.91 23.14 15.82
C LYS A 695 -36.85 22.22 17.06
N VAL A 696 -36.58 20.92 16.83
CA VAL A 696 -36.52 19.89 17.88
C VAL A 696 -35.11 19.41 18.09
N GLY A 697 -34.60 19.44 19.31
CA GLY A 697 -33.24 19.04 19.65
C GLY A 697 -32.52 20.07 20.53
N CYS A 698 -31.21 19.95 20.69
CA CYS A 698 -30.40 20.86 21.51
C CYS A 698 -30.08 22.17 20.77
N TYR A 699 -29.87 23.22 21.56
CA TYR A 699 -29.45 24.54 21.14
C TYR A 699 -28.35 25.08 22.05
N ILE A 700 -27.45 25.91 21.52
CA ILE A 700 -26.56 26.78 22.29
C ILE A 700 -26.99 28.21 21.96
N GLY A 701 -27.64 28.88 22.90
CA GLY A 701 -28.34 30.15 22.60
C GLY A 701 -29.35 29.95 21.46
N GLU A 702 -29.22 30.70 20.38
CA GLU A 702 -30.10 30.59 19.20
C GLU A 702 -29.62 29.58 18.19
N CYS A 703 -28.39 29.05 18.34
CA CYS A 703 -27.78 28.14 17.39
C CYS A 703 -28.27 26.71 17.62
N TYR A 704 -28.89 26.12 16.61
CA TYR A 704 -29.34 24.73 16.67
C TYR A 704 -28.15 23.77 16.57
N THR A 705 -28.03 22.83 17.51
CA THR A 705 -26.99 21.81 17.60
C THR A 705 -27.57 20.41 17.77
N GLY A 706 -28.88 20.24 17.60
CA GLY A 706 -29.61 19.00 17.83
C GLY A 706 -29.31 17.88 16.84
N CYS A 707 -28.58 18.18 15.76
CA CYS A 707 -28.11 17.20 14.77
C CYS A 707 -26.73 17.61 14.27
N VAL A 708 -25.76 16.71 14.35
CA VAL A 708 -24.42 16.89 13.76
C VAL A 708 -24.15 15.71 12.83
N ALA A 709 -23.92 15.98 11.57
CA ALA A 709 -23.68 14.94 10.57
C ALA A 709 -22.28 15.07 9.94
N TYR A 710 -21.61 13.94 9.76
CA TYR A 710 -20.38 13.85 9.02
C TYR A 710 -20.52 12.73 7.98
N ALA A 711 -20.96 13.10 6.78
CA ALA A 711 -21.43 12.16 5.77
C ALA A 711 -22.55 11.26 6.32
N ASP A 712 -22.37 9.96 6.36
CA ASP A 712 -23.31 8.96 6.86
C ASP A 712 -23.33 8.82 8.41
N ASP A 713 -22.30 9.32 9.09
CA ASP A 713 -22.24 9.33 10.56
C ASP A 713 -23.09 10.49 11.12
N VAL A 714 -24.28 10.19 11.60
CA VAL A 714 -25.22 11.17 12.15
C VAL A 714 -25.35 10.99 13.66
N ILE A 715 -25.20 12.08 14.42
CA ILE A 715 -25.46 12.12 15.85
C ILE A 715 -26.59 13.10 16.16
N LEU A 716 -27.55 12.65 16.96
CA LEU A 716 -28.65 13.47 17.45
C LEU A 716 -28.44 13.84 18.92
N LEU A 717 -28.70 15.08 19.23
CA LEU A 717 -28.58 15.64 20.59
C LEU A 717 -29.92 16.21 21.01
N SER A 718 -30.49 15.68 22.09
CA SER A 718 -31.83 16.07 22.58
C SER A 718 -31.83 16.32 24.08
N PRO A 719 -32.49 17.42 24.55
CA PRO A 719 -32.58 17.73 25.97
C PRO A 719 -33.61 16.83 26.72
N SER A 720 -34.45 16.11 25.98
CA SER A 720 -35.46 15.23 26.54
C SER A 720 -35.77 14.03 25.67
N ARG A 721 -36.29 12.96 26.30
CA ARG A 721 -36.74 11.76 25.58
C ARG A 721 -37.81 12.07 24.52
N GLN A 722 -38.77 12.94 24.85
CA GLN A 722 -39.83 13.32 23.90
C GLN A 722 -39.28 14.03 22.68
N ALA A 723 -38.30 14.93 22.86
CA ALA A 723 -37.64 15.59 21.77
C ALA A 723 -36.85 14.60 20.88
N LEU A 724 -36.16 13.63 21.49
CA LEU A 724 -35.45 12.58 20.76
C LEU A 724 -36.42 11.73 19.92
N CYS A 725 -37.55 11.29 20.48
CA CYS A 725 -38.56 10.54 19.74
C CYS A 725 -39.07 11.33 18.52
N LYS A 726 -39.36 12.63 18.68
CA LYS A 726 -39.74 13.46 17.53
C LYS A 726 -38.68 13.58 16.47
N GLN A 727 -37.37 13.65 16.84
CA GLN A 727 -36.28 13.63 15.89
C GLN A 727 -36.22 12.29 15.15
N ILE A 728 -36.41 11.17 15.85
CA ILE A 728 -36.46 9.82 15.26
C ILE A 728 -37.60 9.71 14.26
N ASP A 729 -38.81 10.15 14.59
CA ASP A 729 -39.99 10.14 13.69
C ASP A 729 -39.69 10.89 12.39
N ILE A 730 -39.03 12.03 12.46
CA ILE A 730 -38.61 12.80 11.27
C ILE A 730 -37.62 12.00 10.43
N ILE A 731 -36.66 11.36 11.09
CA ILE A 731 -35.60 10.55 10.41
C ILE A 731 -36.21 9.30 9.77
N GLU A 732 -37.14 8.62 10.43
CA GLU A 732 -37.80 7.42 9.88
C GLU A 732 -38.66 7.75 8.66
N LYS A 733 -39.42 8.85 8.70
CA LYS A 733 -40.16 9.36 7.54
C LYS A 733 -39.24 9.65 6.36
N PHE A 734 -38.12 10.32 6.65
CA PHE A 734 -37.08 10.56 5.62
C PHE A 734 -36.48 9.24 5.10
N ALA A 735 -36.17 8.31 5.99
CA ALA A 735 -35.58 7.01 5.65
C ALA A 735 -36.46 6.21 4.67
N ILE A 736 -37.77 6.19 4.90
CA ILE A 736 -38.75 5.56 4.01
C ILE A 736 -38.79 6.28 2.66
N GLU A 737 -38.90 7.60 2.66
CA GLU A 737 -39.03 8.40 1.45
C GLU A 737 -37.77 8.38 0.59
N TYR A 738 -36.59 8.40 1.19
CA TYR A 738 -35.28 8.46 0.53
C TYR A 738 -34.57 7.09 0.44
N SER A 739 -35.26 5.99 0.72
CA SER A 739 -34.73 4.63 0.66
C SER A 739 -33.44 4.40 1.49
N VAL A 740 -33.22 5.23 2.53
CA VAL A 740 -32.11 5.08 3.47
C VAL A 740 -32.49 4.04 4.54
N LYS A 741 -31.57 3.18 4.92
CA LYS A 741 -31.78 2.22 6.01
C LYS A 741 -30.88 2.52 7.20
N PHE A 742 -31.48 2.77 8.34
CA PHE A 742 -30.76 2.85 9.63
C PHE A 742 -30.82 1.49 10.33
N ASN A 743 -29.78 1.17 11.07
CA ASN A 743 -29.67 -0.07 11.84
C ASN A 743 -29.77 0.26 13.33
N GLY A 744 -30.93 -0.01 13.94
CA GLY A 744 -31.16 0.27 15.36
C GLY A 744 -30.24 -0.53 16.27
N SER A 745 -29.97 -1.80 15.96
CA SER A 745 -29.10 -2.65 16.80
C SER A 745 -27.62 -2.24 16.81
N LYS A 746 -27.15 -1.55 15.75
CA LYS A 746 -25.79 -0.99 15.69
C LYS A 746 -25.73 0.46 16.13
N SER A 747 -26.85 1.19 16.08
CA SER A 747 -26.99 2.53 16.64
C SER A 747 -26.77 2.49 18.14
N LYS A 748 -26.38 3.60 18.76
CA LYS A 748 -26.06 3.66 20.19
C LYS A 748 -26.72 4.85 20.82
N LEU A 749 -27.36 4.61 21.95
CA LEU A 749 -27.97 5.64 22.80
C LEU A 749 -27.10 5.84 24.04
N MET A 750 -26.94 7.08 24.47
CA MET A 750 -26.27 7.45 25.71
C MET A 750 -27.01 8.63 26.35
N TYR A 751 -27.09 8.68 27.66
CA TYR A 751 -27.56 9.85 28.41
C TYR A 751 -26.39 10.48 29.17
N VAL A 752 -26.17 11.75 28.98
CA VAL A 752 -25.14 12.54 29.68
C VAL A 752 -25.83 13.50 30.62
N SER A 753 -25.56 13.40 31.94
CA SER A 753 -26.17 14.23 32.97
C SER A 753 -25.14 15.08 33.71
N GLY A 754 -25.55 16.25 34.17
CA GLY A 754 -24.78 17.12 35.08
C GLY A 754 -24.81 16.70 36.55
N SER A 755 -25.72 15.81 36.95
CA SER A 755 -25.83 15.27 38.29
C SER A 755 -25.22 13.85 38.36
N ASN A 756 -24.56 13.51 39.49
CA ASN A 756 -23.94 12.21 39.73
C ASN A 756 -24.94 11.03 39.84
N ILE A 757 -26.09 11.13 39.18
CA ILE A 757 -27.05 10.03 39.18
C ILE A 757 -26.52 9.00 38.17
N ASN A 758 -26.23 7.80 38.65
CA ASN A 758 -25.93 6.61 37.81
C ASN A 758 -27.17 6.29 36.95
N SER A 759 -27.28 6.88 35.79
CA SER A 759 -28.53 7.06 35.05
C SER A 759 -28.72 6.13 33.86
N CYS A 760 -27.88 5.14 33.67
CA CYS A 760 -28.13 4.11 32.63
C CYS A 760 -29.19 3.07 33.03
N ASN A 761 -29.75 3.14 34.26
CA ASN A 761 -30.76 2.19 34.75
C ASN A 761 -32.21 2.59 34.50
N GLN A 762 -32.49 3.68 33.77
CA GLN A 762 -33.86 3.93 33.32
C GLN A 762 -34.09 3.23 32.00
N ASN A 763 -35.06 2.30 31.98
CA ASN A 763 -35.56 1.56 30.80
C ASN A 763 -35.94 2.51 29.64
N CYS A 764 -34.96 3.07 28.96
CA CYS A 764 -35.17 3.87 27.78
C CYS A 764 -35.25 2.95 26.55
N ASN A 765 -36.37 2.28 26.36
CA ASN A 765 -36.66 1.57 25.12
C ASN A 765 -36.87 2.59 23.99
N ILE A 766 -35.81 3.00 23.34
CA ILE A 766 -35.83 3.79 22.09
C ILE A 766 -35.74 2.81 20.92
N LEU A 767 -36.67 2.95 20.00
CA LEU A 767 -36.72 2.17 18.76
C LEU A 767 -36.20 3.02 17.60
N VAL A 768 -35.41 2.40 16.70
CA VAL A 768 -35.05 2.95 15.40
C VAL A 768 -35.25 1.83 14.39
N ALA A 769 -36.04 2.05 13.35
CA ALA A 769 -36.40 1.05 12.35
C ALA A 769 -36.96 -0.24 13.00
N ASN A 770 -37.84 -0.11 13.98
CA ASN A 770 -38.41 -1.21 14.77
C ASN A 770 -37.42 -2.06 15.55
N GLN A 771 -36.21 -1.61 15.76
CA GLN A 771 -35.16 -2.30 16.53
C GLN A 771 -34.83 -1.49 17.79
N VAL A 772 -34.65 -2.18 18.92
CA VAL A 772 -34.24 -1.54 20.18
C VAL A 772 -32.79 -1.06 20.04
N VAL A 773 -32.58 0.22 20.34
CA VAL A 773 -31.22 0.80 20.34
C VAL A 773 -30.55 0.50 21.69
N PRO A 774 -29.36 -0.12 21.68
CA PRO A 774 -28.63 -0.39 22.92
C PRO A 774 -28.19 0.91 23.62
N CYS A 775 -28.43 0.97 24.92
CA CYS A 775 -27.91 2.03 25.77
C CYS A 775 -26.49 1.71 26.21
N VAL A 776 -25.56 2.66 26.04
CA VAL A 776 -24.13 2.49 26.30
C VAL A 776 -23.55 3.65 27.10
N ASP A 777 -22.44 3.37 27.82
CA ASP A 777 -21.73 4.42 28.57
C ASP A 777 -20.77 5.24 27.70
N ASN A 778 -20.41 4.71 26.53
CA ASN A 778 -19.46 5.32 25.62
C ASN A 778 -19.92 5.24 24.15
N ILE A 779 -19.86 6.37 23.47
CA ILE A 779 -20.07 6.46 22.03
C ILE A 779 -18.77 6.89 21.34
N ASN A 780 -18.37 6.15 20.31
CA ASN A 780 -17.27 6.57 19.43
C ASN A 780 -17.85 7.34 18.24
N TYR A 781 -17.57 8.64 18.18
CA TYR A 781 -17.98 9.51 17.09
C TYR A 781 -16.74 10.09 16.40
N LEU A 782 -16.58 9.82 15.12
CA LEU A 782 -15.45 10.28 14.29
C LEU A 782 -14.06 9.98 14.93
N GLY A 783 -13.94 8.83 15.58
CA GLY A 783 -12.72 8.44 16.27
C GLY A 783 -12.48 9.08 17.63
N HIS A 784 -13.44 9.87 18.14
CA HIS A 784 -13.44 10.43 19.48
C HIS A 784 -14.40 9.65 20.38
N THR A 785 -13.92 9.26 21.55
CA THR A 785 -14.78 8.59 22.56
C THR A 785 -15.48 9.65 23.42
N ILE A 786 -16.80 9.63 23.39
CA ILE A 786 -17.64 10.45 24.25
C ILE A 786 -18.12 9.52 25.36
N ASN A 787 -17.90 9.92 26.63
CA ASN A 787 -18.26 9.13 27.81
C ASN A 787 -19.38 9.81 28.59
N CYS A 788 -20.34 9.04 29.09
CA CYS A 788 -21.48 9.57 29.86
C CYS A 788 -21.06 10.36 31.12
N ASN A 789 -20.03 9.91 31.80
CA ASN A 789 -19.50 10.55 33.01
C ASN A 789 -18.50 11.67 32.71
N ARG A 790 -18.19 11.93 31.44
CA ARG A 790 -17.22 12.94 30.99
C ARG A 790 -15.86 12.87 31.69
N ASN A 791 -15.51 11.69 32.22
CA ASN A 791 -14.29 11.44 32.96
C ASN A 791 -13.06 11.44 32.02
N GLU A 792 -11.89 11.65 32.60
CA GLU A 792 -10.59 11.87 31.97
C GLU A 792 -10.00 10.62 31.29
N SER A 793 -10.83 9.63 30.93
CA SER A 793 -10.39 8.42 30.18
C SER A 793 -9.67 8.73 28.87
N LEU A 794 -10.00 9.87 28.23
CA LEU A 794 -9.43 10.29 26.98
C LEU A 794 -7.89 10.46 27.03
N VAL A 795 -7.35 11.02 28.11
CA VAL A 795 -5.89 11.17 28.27
C VAL A 795 -5.21 9.81 28.42
N GLU A 796 -5.85 8.87 29.12
CA GLU A 796 -5.33 7.50 29.27
C GLU A 796 -5.35 6.73 27.93
N ASP A 797 -6.36 6.92 27.11
CA ASP A 797 -6.45 6.32 25.77
C ASP A 797 -5.35 6.87 24.85
N ILE A 798 -5.17 8.19 24.83
CA ILE A 798 -4.10 8.86 24.09
C ILE A 798 -2.72 8.37 24.53
N LYS A 799 -2.51 8.25 25.86
CA LYS A 799 -1.26 7.72 26.44
C LYS A 799 -1.02 6.27 26.02
N ARG A 800 -2.05 5.43 26.03
CA ARG A 800 -1.97 4.02 25.65
C ARG A 800 -1.60 3.86 24.16
N ASP A 801 -2.24 4.63 23.29
CA ASP A 801 -1.93 4.66 21.87
C ASP A 801 -0.49 5.13 21.60
N PHE A 802 -0.07 6.19 22.29
CA PHE A 802 1.31 6.70 22.22
C PHE A 802 2.34 5.62 22.63
N ILE A 803 2.14 4.97 23.79
CA ILE A 803 3.06 3.94 24.30
C ILE A 803 3.09 2.74 23.35
N GLY A 804 1.96 2.31 22.81
CA GLY A 804 1.87 1.21 21.85
C GLY A 804 2.66 1.48 20.58
N LYS A 805 2.48 2.66 19.97
CA LYS A 805 3.23 3.12 18.81
C LYS A 805 4.73 3.24 19.09
N PHE A 806 5.09 3.82 20.25
CA PHE A 806 6.47 3.97 20.68
C PHE A 806 7.17 2.63 20.84
N ASN A 807 6.54 1.65 21.49
CA ASN A 807 7.10 0.31 21.65
C ASN A 807 7.31 -0.38 20.29
N SER A 808 6.41 -0.18 19.33
CA SER A 808 6.61 -0.68 17.95
C SER A 808 7.84 -0.05 17.28
N VAL A 809 8.05 1.27 17.47
CA VAL A 809 9.26 1.93 16.94
C VAL A 809 10.52 1.39 17.60
N LEU A 810 10.52 1.17 18.91
CA LEU A 810 11.68 0.61 19.61
C LEU A 810 12.03 -0.80 19.14
N SER A 811 11.03 -1.64 18.91
CA SER A 811 11.21 -3.02 18.43
C SER A 811 11.70 -3.06 16.98
N ASP A 812 10.99 -2.37 16.08
CA ASP A 812 11.24 -2.45 14.65
C ASP A 812 12.54 -1.72 14.23
N PHE A 813 12.98 -0.72 15.02
CA PHE A 813 14.11 0.16 14.71
C PHE A 813 15.14 0.22 15.84
N SER A 814 15.43 -0.92 16.48
CA SER A 814 16.38 -1.00 17.58
C SER A 814 17.81 -0.55 17.21
N CYS A 815 18.23 -0.81 15.96
CA CYS A 815 19.61 -0.64 15.47
C CYS A 815 19.95 0.76 14.96
N ILE A 816 18.99 1.68 14.79
CA ILE A 816 19.25 3.02 14.28
C ILE A 816 19.73 3.97 15.40
N ASN A 817 20.42 5.04 15.00
CA ASN A 817 20.89 6.04 15.95
C ASN A 817 19.73 6.77 16.66
N SER A 818 20.04 7.42 17.79
CA SER A 818 19.03 8.05 18.65
C SER A 818 18.34 9.23 17.97
N HIS A 819 19.05 10.03 17.19
CA HIS A 819 18.52 11.20 16.48
C HIS A 819 17.47 10.77 15.43
N LEU A 820 17.81 9.83 14.55
CA LEU A 820 16.87 9.31 13.55
C LEU A 820 15.66 8.61 14.21
N LYS A 821 15.91 7.91 15.31
CA LYS A 821 14.83 7.28 16.10
C LYS A 821 13.89 8.34 16.69
N GLN A 822 14.41 9.46 17.19
CA GLN A 822 13.61 10.57 17.69
C GLN A 822 12.73 11.17 16.59
N GLN A 823 13.28 11.43 15.40
CA GLN A 823 12.51 11.91 14.25
C GLN A 823 11.36 10.95 13.87
N LEU A 824 11.62 9.65 13.90
CA LEU A 824 10.60 8.65 13.63
C LEU A 824 9.50 8.65 14.70
N VAL A 825 9.87 8.77 15.99
CA VAL A 825 8.92 8.87 17.10
C VAL A 825 8.05 10.12 16.95
N GLU A 826 8.61 11.26 16.61
CA GLU A 826 7.85 12.50 16.41
C GLU A 826 6.85 12.38 15.26
N ARG A 827 7.26 11.82 14.11
CA ARG A 827 6.42 11.68 12.94
C ARG A 827 5.32 10.63 13.10
N TYR A 828 5.62 9.53 13.80
CA TYR A 828 4.72 8.38 13.88
C TYR A 828 3.91 8.34 15.20
N CYS A 829 4.53 8.70 16.33
CA CYS A 829 3.89 8.54 17.64
C CYS A 829 3.14 9.80 18.09
N TYR A 830 3.53 11.01 17.63
CA TYR A 830 2.95 12.26 18.11
C TYR A 830 1.65 12.65 17.41
N SER A 831 0.81 11.69 17.01
CA SER A 831 -0.52 12.01 16.46
C SER A 831 -1.41 12.67 17.48
N PHE A 832 -1.45 12.17 18.73
CA PHE A 832 -2.27 12.65 19.85
C PHE A 832 -3.69 13.06 19.44
N TYR A 833 -4.32 12.19 18.60
CA TYR A 833 -5.67 12.46 18.09
C TYR A 833 -6.66 12.60 19.26
N GLY A 834 -7.54 13.60 19.20
CA GLY A 834 -8.50 13.87 20.25
C GLY A 834 -7.99 14.70 21.42
N SER A 835 -6.69 15.06 21.46
CA SER A 835 -6.11 15.87 22.54
C SER A 835 -6.76 17.26 22.71
N HIS A 836 -7.44 17.78 21.69
CA HIS A 836 -8.19 19.04 21.76
C HIS A 836 -9.30 19.04 22.80
N PHE A 837 -9.81 17.86 23.18
CA PHE A 837 -10.90 17.70 24.14
C PHE A 837 -10.43 17.32 25.55
N CYS A 838 -9.12 17.23 25.78
CA CYS A 838 -8.57 17.05 27.12
C CYS A 838 -8.60 18.36 27.90
N ASP A 839 -8.76 18.29 29.22
CA ASP A 839 -8.57 19.47 30.11
C ASP A 839 -7.05 19.59 30.40
N PHE A 840 -6.42 20.64 29.88
CA PHE A 840 -4.97 20.86 30.05
C PHE A 840 -4.54 21.18 31.47
N ARG A 841 -5.50 21.55 32.34
CA ARG A 841 -5.25 21.79 33.77
C ARG A 841 -5.33 20.50 34.59
N SER A 842 -5.81 19.42 33.99
CA SER A 842 -6.01 18.15 34.68
C SER A 842 -4.69 17.51 35.10
N LYS A 843 -4.67 16.92 36.31
CA LYS A 843 -3.54 16.11 36.80
C LYS A 843 -3.22 14.92 35.88
N HIS A 844 -4.17 14.45 35.06
CA HIS A 844 -3.98 13.35 34.12
C HIS A 844 -3.07 13.73 32.96
N MET A 845 -3.00 15.01 32.57
CA MET A 845 -2.03 15.47 31.57
C MET A 845 -0.58 15.24 32.01
N ASN A 846 -0.28 15.29 33.30
CA ASN A 846 1.03 14.96 33.80
C ASN A 846 1.44 13.50 33.52
N LYS A 847 0.49 12.56 33.46
CA LYS A 847 0.76 11.15 33.14
C LYS A 847 1.23 11.00 31.68
N LEU A 848 0.72 11.80 30.75
CA LEU A 848 1.16 11.84 29.36
C LEU A 848 2.58 12.45 29.28
N ASN A 849 2.83 13.54 29.98
CA ASN A 849 4.16 14.15 30.07
C ASN A 849 5.21 13.19 30.63
N VAL A 850 4.87 12.42 31.68
CA VAL A 850 5.76 11.39 32.23
C VAL A 850 6.04 10.30 31.22
N ALA A 851 5.02 9.83 30.49
CA ALA A 851 5.19 8.81 29.45
C ALA A 851 6.11 9.31 28.32
N TRP A 852 5.90 10.56 27.88
CA TRP A 852 6.74 11.22 26.89
C TRP A 852 8.20 11.33 27.34
N ARG A 853 8.47 11.84 28.55
CA ARG A 853 9.83 11.93 29.11
C ARG A 853 10.51 10.57 29.19
N LYS A 854 9.78 9.52 29.57
CA LYS A 854 10.29 8.14 29.58
C LYS A 854 10.64 7.67 28.18
N SER A 855 9.85 8.02 27.16
CA SER A 855 10.12 7.65 25.78
C SER A 855 11.41 8.32 25.26
N VAL A 856 11.59 9.61 25.53
CA VAL A 856 12.81 10.34 25.13
C VAL A 856 14.05 9.74 25.83
N ARG A 857 13.98 9.49 27.16
CA ARG A 857 15.10 8.86 27.88
C ARG A 857 15.48 7.50 27.28
N LYS A 858 14.47 6.66 26.91
CA LYS A 858 14.73 5.38 26.25
C LYS A 858 15.35 5.54 24.86
N THR A 859 14.89 6.50 24.08
CA THR A 859 15.39 6.77 22.73
C THR A 859 16.85 7.19 22.75
N TRP A 860 17.20 8.10 23.66
CA TRP A 860 18.54 8.69 23.81
C TRP A 860 19.44 7.92 24.78
N LYS A 861 18.92 6.87 25.44
CA LYS A 861 19.65 6.06 26.43
C LYS A 861 20.25 6.88 27.58
N VAL A 862 19.60 8.01 27.93
CA VAL A 862 20.06 8.86 29.04
C VAL A 862 19.55 8.33 30.37
N PRO A 863 20.30 8.60 31.48
CA PRO A 863 19.96 8.12 32.83
C PRO A 863 18.56 8.54 33.28
N TYR A 864 17.91 7.70 34.08
CA TYR A 864 16.58 8.00 34.63
C TYR A 864 16.57 9.29 35.48
N LYS A 865 17.64 9.59 36.16
CA LYS A 865 17.83 10.78 37.01
C LYS A 865 18.00 12.08 36.23
N THR A 866 18.16 12.03 34.90
CA THR A 866 18.31 13.22 34.05
C THR A 866 17.19 14.22 34.33
N HIS A 867 17.57 15.48 34.63
CA HIS A 867 16.60 16.51 34.97
C HIS A 867 15.61 16.76 33.82
N CYS A 868 14.34 16.96 34.19
CA CYS A 868 13.26 17.03 33.21
C CYS A 868 13.37 18.22 32.24
N CYS A 869 13.99 19.32 32.66
CA CYS A 869 14.18 20.51 31.81
C CYS A 869 15.19 20.28 30.67
N LEU A 870 16.16 19.35 30.84
CA LEU A 870 17.14 19.03 29.81
C LEU A 870 16.65 18.10 28.71
N ILE A 871 15.60 17.31 28.99
CA ILE A 871 15.08 16.29 28.05
C ILE A 871 14.69 16.86 26.67
N PRO A 872 13.95 17.99 26.58
CA PRO A 872 13.61 18.59 25.30
C PRO A 872 14.83 19.01 24.47
N PHE A 873 15.86 19.56 25.15
CA PHE A 873 17.06 20.03 24.49
C PHE A 873 17.97 18.89 24.03
N ILE A 874 18.13 17.83 24.85
CA ILE A 874 18.83 16.60 24.45
C ILE A 874 18.23 16.01 23.17
N ALA A 875 16.91 16.00 23.07
CA ALA A 875 16.19 15.36 21.97
C ALA A 875 15.90 16.31 20.80
N ASP A 876 16.24 17.60 20.92
CA ASP A 876 15.85 18.64 19.98
C ASP A 876 14.35 18.60 19.64
N CYS A 877 13.52 18.51 20.65
CA CYS A 877 12.08 18.38 20.47
C CYS A 877 11.28 19.22 21.44
N VAL A 878 10.12 19.65 21.00
CA VAL A 878 9.19 20.42 21.84
C VAL A 878 8.53 19.48 22.85
N PRO A 879 8.43 19.86 24.15
CA PRO A 879 7.68 19.09 25.14
C PRO A 879 6.23 18.82 24.68
N VAL A 880 5.72 17.64 25.04
CA VAL A 880 4.40 17.21 24.56
C VAL A 880 3.26 18.16 24.98
N ASP A 881 3.33 18.73 26.20
CA ASP A 881 2.35 19.71 26.65
C ASP A 881 2.39 21.00 25.81
N THR A 882 3.58 21.54 25.55
CA THR A 882 3.77 22.72 24.70
C THR A 882 3.30 22.44 23.28
N LEU A 883 3.63 21.27 22.71
CA LEU A 883 3.15 20.84 21.40
C LEU A 883 1.62 20.77 21.35
N LEU A 884 0.99 20.22 22.39
CA LEU A 884 -0.48 20.13 22.46
C LEU A 884 -1.13 21.50 22.60
N HIS A 885 -0.53 22.41 23.38
CA HIS A 885 -0.99 23.79 23.51
C HIS A 885 -0.90 24.55 22.18
N GLN A 886 0.20 24.40 21.42
CA GLN A 886 0.32 24.98 20.07
C GLN A 886 -0.76 24.47 19.12
N ARG A 887 -0.96 23.14 19.09
CA ARG A 887 -1.98 22.51 18.22
C ARG A 887 -3.37 22.96 18.59
N TYR A 888 -3.64 23.03 19.89
CA TYR A 888 -4.92 23.51 20.39
C TYR A 888 -5.16 24.98 20.04
N TYR A 889 -4.18 25.83 20.28
CA TYR A 889 -4.27 27.25 19.94
C TYR A 889 -4.59 27.45 18.45
N LYS A 890 -3.83 26.77 17.58
CA LYS A 890 -4.09 26.80 16.13
C LYS A 890 -5.49 26.29 15.79
N PHE A 891 -5.93 25.19 16.38
CA PHE A 891 -7.27 24.64 16.20
C PHE A 891 -8.34 25.64 16.63
N PHE A 892 -8.20 26.23 17.80
CA PHE A 892 -9.17 27.18 18.34
C PHE A 892 -9.28 28.44 17.46
N VAL A 893 -8.16 29.08 17.15
CA VAL A 893 -8.13 30.30 16.33
C VAL A 893 -8.67 30.05 14.92
N THR A 894 -8.32 28.92 14.30
CA THR A 894 -8.83 28.56 12.97
C THR A 894 -10.36 28.40 12.98
N ASN A 895 -10.92 27.81 14.03
CA ASN A 895 -12.36 27.62 14.14
C ASN A 895 -13.11 28.88 14.64
N LEU A 896 -12.46 29.79 15.34
CA LEU A 896 -13.02 31.07 15.73
C LEU A 896 -13.39 31.93 14.50
N GLY A 897 -12.58 31.92 13.46
CA GLY A 897 -12.81 32.59 12.18
C GLY A 897 -13.35 31.67 11.08
N ASN A 898 -14.00 30.58 11.41
CA ASN A 898 -14.49 29.61 10.43
C ASN A 898 -15.64 30.18 9.59
N GLN A 899 -15.67 29.82 8.30
CA GLN A 899 -16.79 30.22 7.41
C GLN A 899 -18.12 29.51 7.76
N ASN A 900 -18.07 28.37 8.44
CA ASN A 900 -19.24 27.69 8.96
C ASN A 900 -19.78 28.48 10.14
N CYS A 901 -20.98 29.07 10.01
CA CYS A 901 -21.57 29.94 11.02
C CYS A 901 -21.80 29.25 12.35
N THR A 902 -22.24 27.98 12.34
CA THR A 902 -22.40 27.17 13.56
C THR A 902 -21.09 27.02 14.32
N VAL A 903 -20.00 26.73 13.63
CA VAL A 903 -18.67 26.56 14.23
C VAL A 903 -18.19 27.89 14.82
N SER A 904 -18.19 28.95 14.02
CA SER A 904 -17.73 30.27 14.46
C SER A 904 -18.52 30.74 15.69
N PHE A 905 -19.84 30.62 15.66
CA PHE A 905 -20.71 30.98 16.78
C PHE A 905 -20.34 30.21 18.06
N ILE A 906 -20.20 28.90 17.97
CA ILE A 906 -19.87 28.03 19.11
C ILE A 906 -18.52 28.40 19.71
N PHE A 907 -17.50 28.60 18.89
CA PHE A 907 -16.14 28.92 19.37
C PHE A 907 -16.08 30.31 19.99
N GLN A 908 -16.80 31.29 19.44
CA GLN A 908 -16.94 32.62 20.07
C GLN A 908 -17.61 32.55 21.43
N ASN A 909 -18.70 31.84 21.52
CA ASN A 909 -19.46 31.71 22.79
C ASN A 909 -18.78 30.82 23.82
N SER A 910 -17.90 29.87 23.41
CA SER A 910 -17.19 28.97 24.33
C SER A 910 -16.36 29.70 25.39
N MET A 911 -15.86 30.90 25.07
CA MET A 911 -15.13 31.76 26.00
C MET A 911 -16.02 32.34 27.07
N HIS A 912 -17.23 32.75 26.71
CA HIS A 912 -18.22 33.33 27.64
C HIS A 912 -18.89 32.27 28.51
N LEU A 913 -19.10 31.08 27.95
CA LEU A 913 -19.76 29.97 28.62
C LEU A 913 -18.84 29.20 29.61
N HIS A 914 -17.57 29.58 29.73
CA HIS A 914 -16.58 28.86 30.52
C HIS A 914 -16.56 27.35 30.24
N SER A 915 -16.86 26.98 29.01
CA SER A 915 -16.78 25.59 28.52
C SER A 915 -15.36 25.06 28.59
N ARG A 916 -15.19 23.77 28.36
CA ARG A 916 -13.84 23.15 28.32
C ARG A 916 -12.95 23.80 27.26
N LEU A 917 -13.50 24.05 26.06
CA LEU A 917 -12.78 24.75 25.00
C LEU A 917 -12.35 26.15 25.43
N GLY A 918 -13.23 26.97 25.93
CA GLY A 918 -12.92 28.33 26.38
C GLY A 918 -11.92 28.36 27.53
N ARG A 919 -12.08 27.46 28.53
CA ARG A 919 -11.16 27.35 29.66
C ARG A 919 -9.73 26.95 29.21
N ASN A 920 -9.59 26.04 28.28
CA ASN A 920 -8.28 25.66 27.75
C ASN A 920 -7.63 26.82 27.01
N TYR A 921 -8.39 27.55 26.20
CA TYR A 921 -7.88 28.75 25.52
C TYR A 921 -7.39 29.80 26.52
N SER A 922 -8.21 30.16 27.50
CA SER A 922 -7.84 31.13 28.55
C SER A 922 -6.60 30.68 29.34
N TYR A 923 -6.52 29.41 29.68
CA TYR A 923 -5.34 28.84 30.35
C TYR A 923 -4.03 29.00 29.52
N ILE A 924 -4.12 28.73 28.20
CA ILE A 924 -2.95 28.87 27.31
C ILE A 924 -2.55 30.32 27.21
N MET A 925 -3.51 31.24 27.03
CA MET A 925 -3.22 32.68 26.94
C MET A 925 -2.62 33.23 28.23
N GLN A 926 -3.06 32.79 29.38
CA GLN A 926 -2.46 33.15 30.66
C GLN A 926 -1.04 32.60 30.83
N LYS A 927 -0.83 31.33 30.43
CA LYS A 927 0.44 30.64 30.60
C LYS A 927 1.57 31.23 29.75
N TYR A 928 1.25 31.59 28.51
CA TYR A 928 2.29 32.01 27.56
C TYR A 928 2.38 33.51 27.32
N ARG A 929 1.37 34.31 27.76
CA ARG A 929 1.32 35.77 27.61
C ARG A 929 1.59 36.30 26.19
N SER A 930 1.62 35.45 25.21
CA SER A 930 2.00 35.73 23.82
C SER A 930 1.25 34.83 22.85
N LYS A 931 1.13 35.27 21.61
CA LYS A 931 0.60 34.43 20.51
C LYS A 931 1.62 33.38 20.03
N ASP A 932 2.92 33.62 20.27
CA ASP A 932 3.99 32.68 19.96
C ASP A 932 4.34 31.82 21.19
N ILE A 933 3.69 30.68 21.27
CA ILE A 933 3.83 29.72 22.37
C ILE A 933 5.26 29.15 22.46
N LEU A 934 5.91 28.94 21.31
CA LEU A 934 7.25 28.34 21.27
C LEU A 934 8.29 29.30 21.80
N THR A 935 8.30 30.54 21.34
CA THR A 935 9.21 31.59 21.81
C THR A 935 9.02 31.85 23.31
N SER A 936 7.76 31.98 23.76
CA SER A 936 7.45 32.15 25.18
C SER A 936 7.89 30.96 26.03
N TRP A 937 7.81 29.72 25.50
CA TRP A 937 8.31 28.54 26.19
C TRP A 937 9.84 28.57 26.34
N ILE A 938 10.58 28.90 25.26
CA ILE A 938 12.04 29.02 25.28
C ILE A 938 12.49 30.09 26.28
N GLU A 939 11.86 31.29 26.24
CA GLU A 939 12.14 32.39 27.17
C GLU A 939 11.90 31.97 28.63
N ASN A 940 10.80 31.29 28.91
CA ASN A 940 10.50 30.77 30.24
C ASN A 940 11.51 29.72 30.69
N CYS A 941 12.03 28.87 29.83
CA CYS A 941 13.05 27.89 30.14
C CYS A 941 14.39 28.57 30.45
N CYS A 942 14.76 29.63 29.73
CA CYS A 942 16.01 30.35 29.91
C CYS A 942 15.98 31.27 31.16
N SER A 943 14.83 31.71 31.59
CA SER A 943 14.66 32.65 32.71
C SER A 943 14.58 32.00 34.10
N THR A 944 14.41 30.68 34.20
CA THR A 944 14.14 29.98 35.47
C THR A 944 15.30 29.90 36.44
N SER A 945 16.55 29.90 36.01
CA SER A 945 17.77 30.16 36.80
C SER A 945 19.00 30.24 35.88
N ILE A 946 20.04 31.02 36.30
CA ILE A 946 21.29 31.15 35.56
C ILE A 946 21.97 29.78 35.39
N ARG A 947 21.95 28.94 36.41
CA ARG A 947 22.53 27.58 36.38
C ARG A 947 21.84 26.68 35.38
N GLN A 948 20.50 26.69 35.34
CA GLN A 948 19.72 25.89 34.34
C GLN A 948 19.95 26.41 32.94
N GLY A 949 20.05 27.72 32.73
CA GLY A 949 20.35 28.30 31.42
C GLY A 949 21.75 27.91 30.89
N CYS A 950 22.78 27.82 31.77
CA CYS A 950 24.09 27.31 31.39
C CYS A 950 24.04 25.83 31.00
N MET A 951 23.42 24.98 31.82
CA MET A 951 23.27 23.54 31.51
C MET A 951 22.51 23.29 30.21
N ILE A 952 21.50 24.08 29.90
CA ILE A 952 20.76 23.98 28.63
C ILE A 952 21.65 24.33 27.46
N ARG A 953 22.47 25.38 27.54
CA ARG A 953 23.43 25.75 26.49
C ARG A 953 24.46 24.64 26.24
N GLU A 954 25.09 24.13 27.30
CA GLU A 954 26.03 23.01 27.19
C GLU A 954 25.43 21.75 26.54
N VAL A 955 24.16 21.44 26.86
CA VAL A 955 23.45 20.31 26.22
C VAL A 955 23.17 20.58 24.74
N VAL A 956 22.85 21.82 24.36
CA VAL A 956 22.64 22.20 22.95
C VAL A 956 23.96 22.10 22.18
N ASP A 957 25.04 22.61 22.71
CA ASP A 957 26.37 22.55 22.09
C ASP A 957 26.86 21.11 21.90
N LEU A 958 26.67 20.26 22.92
CA LEU A 958 26.95 18.82 22.85
C LEU A 958 26.13 18.11 21.80
N ARG A 959 24.82 18.42 21.72
CA ARG A 959 23.93 17.86 20.70
C ARG A 959 24.38 18.27 19.29
N ASP A 960 24.74 19.54 19.10
CA ASP A 960 25.14 20.05 17.80
C ASP A 960 26.48 19.43 17.37
N SER A 961 27.35 19.17 18.31
CA SER A 961 28.60 18.43 18.10
C SER A 961 28.36 16.96 17.70
N LEU A 962 27.34 16.32 18.27
CA LEU A 962 26.87 14.97 17.89
C LEU A 962 26.32 14.92 16.46
N ASN A 963 25.47 15.90 16.12
CA ASN A 963 24.84 15.98 14.80
C ASN A 963 25.87 16.22 13.70
N ASN A 964 26.94 16.95 14.02
CA ASN A 964 28.06 17.22 13.12
C ASN A 964 29.14 16.11 13.10
N SER A 965 28.91 14.99 13.77
CA SER A 965 29.83 13.84 13.86
C SER A 965 31.21 14.18 14.45
N ILE A 966 31.31 15.24 15.26
CA ILE A 966 32.56 15.69 15.90
C ILE A 966 32.88 14.80 17.10
N LEU A 967 31.88 14.24 17.78
CA LEU A 967 32.02 13.36 18.94
C LEU A 967 31.38 12.01 18.70
N SER A 968 31.96 10.94 19.23
CA SER A 968 31.35 9.59 19.19
C SER A 968 30.14 9.48 20.14
N GLN A 969 29.27 8.53 19.89
CA GLN A 969 28.08 8.27 20.74
C GLN A 969 28.47 7.91 22.19
N GLU A 970 29.63 7.28 22.39
CA GLU A 970 30.14 6.92 23.73
C GLU A 970 30.68 8.12 24.48
N GLU A 971 31.46 9.01 23.83
CA GLU A 971 31.95 10.26 24.42
C GLU A 971 30.81 11.17 24.85
N CYS A 972 29.79 11.31 24.02
CA CYS A 972 28.59 12.07 24.37
C CYS A 972 27.79 11.46 25.52
N LYS A 973 27.76 10.14 25.63
CA LYS A 973 27.11 9.47 26.75
C LYS A 973 27.81 9.80 28.08
N VAL A 974 29.13 9.75 28.10
CA VAL A 974 29.95 10.09 29.29
C VAL A 974 29.76 11.56 29.69
N LEU A 975 29.77 12.48 28.70
CA LEU A 975 29.56 13.91 28.96
C LEU A 975 28.13 14.21 29.44
N LEU A 976 27.09 13.55 28.82
CA LEU A 976 25.70 13.68 29.29
C LEU A 976 25.52 13.08 30.69
N GLU A 977 26.16 11.97 31.03
CA GLU A 977 26.14 11.39 32.38
C GLU A 977 26.74 12.34 33.37
N HIS A 978 27.83 13.02 33.02
CA HIS A 978 28.49 14.03 33.87
C HIS A 978 27.60 15.27 34.09
N LEU A 979 27.01 15.82 33.03
CA LEU A 979 26.04 16.92 33.11
C LEU A 979 24.76 16.57 33.88
N CYS A 980 24.34 15.31 33.86
CA CYS A 980 23.14 14.84 34.58
C CYS A 980 23.40 14.60 36.07
N THR A 981 24.67 14.43 36.48
CA THR A 981 25.07 14.24 37.87
C THR A 981 25.42 15.55 38.57
N MET A 982 25.73 16.63 37.82
CA MET A 982 25.83 18.00 38.35
C MET A 982 24.42 18.59 38.59
#